data_33ba013ab4b04cbb927ea5c344a51e9f
#
_entry.id   33ba013ab4b04cbb927ea5c344a51e9f
#
_cell.length_a   1.000
_cell.length_b   1.000
_cell.length_c   1.000
_cell.angle_alpha   90.00
_cell.angle_beta   90.00
_cell.angle_gamma   90.00
#
_symmetry.space_group_name_H-M   'P 1'
#
loop_
_entity.id
_entity.type
_entity.pdbx_description
1 polymer ?
#
loop_
_entity_poly.entity_id
_entity_poly.type
_entity_poly.pdbx_seq_one_letter_code
_entity_poly.pdbx_strand_id
1 'polypeptide(L)'
;MTSKEIRESYKEFFRSKGHQIVPSAPMVIKGDPTLMFTNAGMNQFKDIILGNAEIKYPRVADSQKCLRVSGKHNDLEEVGHDTYHHTMFEMLGNWSFGDYFKHEAIDWAWEYLTNVLGLSPDRLYVTVFKGSPADGLERDDEAASIWEKHLSKERIINGNKHDNFWEMGDQGPCGPCSEIHVDIRSDEERSQVSGLSLVNQGHPQVIEIWNLVFMQYNRKADGSLEPLPKRVIDTGMGFERLCMALQGKTSNYDTDIFTPMIQAIATLTGIEYGADAKSDVAMRVIADHIRTIAFAITDGQLPSNAKAGYVIRRILRRAVRYGYTFLGRREAFIYSLLPILIETMGDAYPELVAGRELIGKVMKEEEESFLRTLETGIRLLEKQMEDTRAKGLSVLDGHDAFVLYDTYGFPLDLTALILSEHGMSVDEAGFDAAMQQQKERARNAAAIDAGDWQIVAEGAVRFVGYDLIECSTEILRYRQVKQKNQQYYQVVLSETPFYAEMGGQVGDKGFLIDAEGKKYEVFDTKRENNLAIHLMKELPSDLEGTLRAVVSEERRHRIEANHSATHLLHEALREVLGTHVEQKGSFVSDEVLRFDFAHFAKVEPEQLRQVERLVSARIRADLPLQEFREVPIDEARDMGAMALFGEKYGDRVRVIRFGSSTEFCGGTHIRSTGRIGTFRILSESSVAAGVRRIEAVSGEAAEKYLYDIDDMIQSIRGLFNNSPQLLTAIKKMQEENTDLGRQVGEFVRQQTSELKHRLLEQRVEVGGVRLFLVRREAPAEIIKDIAFQIAGELNEPFVFIAGTPQQDKASLTLMISKDLVESRGWNASQLIRSAAKHIQGGGGGQPHFATAGGKNPDGLGAAIDELLETLGLKP
;
A
#
# COMPACT_ATOMS: atom_id res chain seq x y z
N MET A 1 -29.08 -13.15 27.97
CA MET A 1 -28.93 -11.75 27.57
C MET A 1 -28.22 -11.71 26.22
N THR A 2 -28.65 -10.84 25.34
CA THR A 2 -27.95 -10.55 24.08
C THR A 2 -26.74 -9.65 24.34
N SER A 3 -25.78 -9.64 23.41
CA SER A 3 -24.61 -8.76 23.47
C SER A 3 -24.99 -7.28 23.59
N LYS A 4 -26.05 -6.84 22.90
CA LYS A 4 -26.61 -5.49 23.02
C LYS A 4 -27.09 -5.18 24.42
N GLU A 5 -27.87 -6.10 25.03
CA GLU A 5 -28.39 -5.93 26.40
C GLU A 5 -27.26 -5.90 27.43
N ILE A 6 -26.22 -6.71 27.26
CA ILE A 6 -25.05 -6.75 28.14
C ILE A 6 -24.31 -5.42 28.11
N ARG A 7 -24.04 -4.87 26.90
CA ARG A 7 -23.35 -3.59 26.73
C ARG A 7 -24.13 -2.44 27.36
N GLU A 8 -25.43 -2.38 27.13
CA GLU A 8 -26.26 -1.33 27.71
C GLU A 8 -26.42 -1.50 29.24
N SER A 9 -26.54 -2.72 29.74
CA SER A 9 -26.57 -3.02 31.19
C SER A 9 -25.32 -2.49 31.91
N TYR A 10 -24.13 -2.69 31.31
CA TYR A 10 -22.87 -2.17 31.86
C TYR A 10 -22.85 -0.65 31.96
N LYS A 11 -23.20 0.02 30.85
CA LYS A 11 -23.25 1.49 30.81
C LYS A 11 -24.26 2.05 31.81
N GLU A 12 -25.44 1.45 31.92
CA GLU A 12 -26.48 1.90 32.84
C GLU A 12 -26.10 1.66 34.30
N PHE A 13 -25.46 0.52 34.60
CA PHE A 13 -24.95 0.25 35.95
C PHE A 13 -23.95 1.33 36.37
N PHE A 14 -22.93 1.63 35.56
CA PHE A 14 -21.93 2.65 35.91
C PHE A 14 -22.49 4.08 35.86
N ARG A 15 -23.46 4.34 34.99
CA ARG A 15 -24.22 5.62 35.06
C ARG A 15 -24.90 5.77 36.41
N SER A 16 -25.52 4.73 36.96
CA SER A 16 -26.15 4.73 38.29
C SER A 16 -25.15 4.97 39.42
N LYS A 17 -23.85 4.62 39.19
CA LYS A 17 -22.75 4.89 40.13
C LYS A 17 -22.11 6.28 39.88
N GLY A 18 -22.70 7.13 39.07
CA GLY A 18 -22.25 8.51 38.81
C GLY A 18 -21.16 8.65 37.74
N HIS A 19 -20.95 7.64 36.90
CA HIS A 19 -19.98 7.74 35.79
C HIS A 19 -20.60 8.45 34.58
N GLN A 20 -19.80 9.29 33.94
CA GLN A 20 -20.11 9.84 32.62
C GLN A 20 -19.83 8.77 31.58
N ILE A 21 -20.83 8.44 30.79
CA ILE A 21 -20.64 7.55 29.64
C ILE A 21 -20.07 8.34 28.48
N VAL A 22 -18.92 7.91 27.97
CA VAL A 22 -18.21 8.53 26.85
C VAL A 22 -18.19 7.60 25.63
N PRO A 23 -18.04 8.14 24.42
CA PRO A 23 -17.89 7.32 23.22
C PRO A 23 -16.52 6.61 23.20
N SER A 24 -16.46 5.49 22.49
CA SER A 24 -15.21 4.80 22.19
C SER A 24 -14.26 5.70 21.40
N ALA A 25 -13.01 5.76 21.80
CA ALA A 25 -11.97 6.39 21.00
C ALA A 25 -11.68 5.56 19.73
N PRO A 26 -11.05 6.16 18.69
CA PRO A 26 -10.57 5.43 17.53
C PRO A 26 -9.58 4.33 17.90
N MET A 27 -9.63 3.20 17.18
CA MET A 27 -8.66 2.12 17.37
C MET A 27 -7.26 2.49 16.86
N VAL A 28 -7.18 3.38 15.88
CA VAL A 28 -5.93 3.85 15.28
C VAL A 28 -5.55 5.19 15.89
N ILE A 29 -4.44 5.20 16.64
CA ILE A 29 -3.98 6.40 17.35
C ILE A 29 -3.15 7.25 16.38
N LYS A 30 -3.56 8.51 16.20
CA LYS A 30 -2.81 9.48 15.41
C LYS A 30 -1.97 10.36 16.36
N GLY A 31 -0.65 10.38 16.15
CA GLY A 31 0.24 11.32 16.86
C GLY A 31 0.91 10.81 18.13
N ASP A 32 0.59 9.62 18.66
CA ASP A 32 1.33 9.03 19.79
C ASP A 32 2.57 8.26 19.26
N PRO A 33 3.78 8.61 19.69
CA PRO A 33 5.00 7.91 19.24
C PRO A 33 5.18 6.53 19.87
N THR A 34 4.44 6.21 20.93
CA THR A 34 4.59 4.98 21.73
C THR A 34 3.55 3.92 21.38
N LEU A 35 2.39 4.34 20.86
CA LEU A 35 1.26 3.45 20.55
C LEU A 35 0.74 3.68 19.14
N MET A 36 0.67 2.62 18.36
CA MET A 36 0.07 2.64 17.02
C MET A 36 -1.44 2.42 17.08
N PHE A 37 -1.90 1.60 18.01
CA PHE A 37 -3.29 1.20 18.18
C PHE A 37 -3.73 1.33 19.64
N THR A 38 -5.02 1.56 19.82
CA THR A 38 -5.67 1.49 21.14
C THR A 38 -5.74 0.02 21.57
N ASN A 39 -4.85 -0.41 22.44
CA ASN A 39 -4.76 -1.78 22.94
C ASN A 39 -5.49 -2.02 24.28
N ALA A 40 -5.90 -0.94 24.93
CA ALA A 40 -6.64 -0.94 26.20
C ALA A 40 -7.53 0.31 26.31
N GLY A 41 -8.59 0.22 27.11
CA GLY A 41 -9.54 1.31 27.31
C GLY A 41 -8.94 2.61 27.85
N MET A 42 -7.88 2.49 28.67
CA MET A 42 -7.20 3.63 29.27
C MET A 42 -6.40 4.49 28.30
N ASN A 43 -6.10 4.01 27.10
CA ASN A 43 -5.21 4.74 26.19
C ASN A 43 -5.72 6.16 25.87
N GLN A 44 -7.03 6.34 25.74
CA GLN A 44 -7.64 7.65 25.53
C GLN A 44 -7.49 8.60 26.73
N PHE A 45 -7.21 8.08 27.92
CA PHE A 45 -7.08 8.84 29.17
C PHE A 45 -5.64 8.98 29.66
N LYS A 46 -4.65 8.53 28.88
CA LYS A 46 -3.22 8.51 29.22
C LYS A 46 -2.73 9.84 29.78
N ASP A 47 -3.06 10.94 29.11
CA ASP A 47 -2.62 12.28 29.53
C ASP A 47 -3.29 12.76 30.81
N ILE A 48 -4.55 12.37 31.04
CA ILE A 48 -5.26 12.63 32.32
C ILE A 48 -4.60 11.84 33.45
N ILE A 49 -4.28 10.56 33.22
CA ILE A 49 -3.64 9.68 34.22
C ILE A 49 -2.24 10.20 34.59
N LEU A 50 -1.47 10.67 33.61
CA LEU A 50 -0.15 11.24 33.81
C LEU A 50 -0.17 12.66 34.39
N GLY A 51 -1.34 13.29 34.48
CA GLY A 51 -1.50 14.67 34.97
C GLY A 51 -1.16 15.75 33.94
N ASN A 52 -1.03 15.38 32.67
CA ASN A 52 -0.75 16.31 31.55
C ASN A 52 -2.01 16.99 31.01
N ALA A 53 -3.21 16.48 31.34
CA ALA A 53 -4.49 17.03 30.92
C ALA A 53 -5.46 17.20 32.10
N GLU A 54 -6.41 18.13 31.96
CA GLU A 54 -7.41 18.43 32.98
C GLU A 54 -8.46 17.31 33.10
N ILE A 55 -8.86 16.99 34.33
CA ILE A 55 -9.91 16.03 34.64
C ILE A 55 -11.26 16.69 34.44
N LYS A 56 -11.88 16.48 33.28
CA LYS A 56 -13.23 16.99 32.97
C LYS A 56 -14.31 16.23 33.73
N TYR A 57 -14.20 14.91 33.82
CA TYR A 57 -15.11 14.02 34.54
C TYR A 57 -14.30 13.12 35.48
N PRO A 58 -14.55 13.13 36.80
CA PRO A 58 -13.78 12.30 37.73
C PRO A 58 -14.10 10.80 37.61
N ARG A 59 -15.26 10.43 37.09
CA ARG A 59 -15.72 9.05 36.80
C ARG A 59 -16.16 8.94 35.36
N VAL A 60 -15.63 7.96 34.67
CA VAL A 60 -15.96 7.70 33.25
C VAL A 60 -16.19 6.21 33.05
N ALA A 61 -17.09 5.85 32.13
CA ALA A 61 -17.26 4.49 31.68
C ALA A 61 -17.59 4.45 30.18
N ASP A 62 -17.18 3.39 29.50
CA ASP A 62 -17.48 3.16 28.08
C ASP A 62 -17.42 1.68 27.66
N SER A 63 -17.64 1.46 26.37
CA SER A 63 -17.26 0.25 25.65
C SER A 63 -16.23 0.66 24.60
N GLN A 64 -14.96 0.43 24.87
CA GLN A 64 -13.84 0.82 24.03
C GLN A 64 -13.49 -0.26 22.99
N LYS A 65 -13.41 0.11 21.74
CA LYS A 65 -12.85 -0.72 20.68
C LYS A 65 -11.32 -0.83 20.87
N CYS A 66 -10.81 -2.02 21.03
CA CYS A 66 -9.39 -2.31 21.20
C CYS A 66 -8.85 -3.17 20.08
N LEU A 67 -7.58 -2.97 19.72
CA LEU A 67 -6.87 -3.70 18.67
C LEU A 67 -5.53 -4.23 19.18
N ARG A 68 -5.36 -5.56 19.20
CA ARG A 68 -4.14 -6.25 19.66
C ARG A 68 -3.54 -7.10 18.55
N VAL A 69 -2.69 -6.47 17.73
CA VAL A 69 -2.10 -7.07 16.53
C VAL A 69 -0.63 -6.70 16.31
N SER A 70 0.00 -6.12 17.33
CA SER A 70 1.41 -5.70 17.27
C SER A 70 1.99 -5.40 18.65
N GLY A 71 3.32 -5.45 18.77
CA GLY A 71 4.05 -5.11 19.98
C GLY A 71 3.89 -6.16 21.10
N LYS A 72 3.85 -5.68 22.36
CA LYS A 72 3.72 -6.52 23.57
C LYS A 72 2.40 -7.29 23.61
N HIS A 73 1.34 -6.73 23.02
CA HIS A 73 0.01 -7.34 22.95
C HIS A 73 -0.30 -7.67 21.48
N ASN A 74 -0.02 -8.91 21.08
CA ASN A 74 -0.24 -9.38 19.71
C ASN A 74 -0.93 -10.75 19.73
N ASP A 75 -2.23 -10.77 19.49
CA ASP A 75 -3.08 -11.95 19.50
C ASP A 75 -3.37 -12.50 18.09
N LEU A 76 -2.70 -11.98 17.05
CA LEU A 76 -3.04 -12.27 15.66
C LEU A 76 -2.93 -13.75 15.29
N GLU A 77 -1.96 -14.46 15.86
CA GLU A 77 -1.72 -15.88 15.53
C GLU A 77 -2.73 -16.81 16.20
N GLU A 78 -3.21 -16.47 17.39
CA GLU A 78 -4.18 -17.22 18.16
C GLU A 78 -5.60 -17.11 17.60
N VAL A 79 -5.89 -15.99 16.92
CA VAL A 79 -7.23 -15.71 16.38
C VAL A 79 -7.71 -16.78 15.42
N GLY A 80 -8.87 -17.36 15.76
CA GLY A 80 -9.53 -18.43 15.02
C GLY A 80 -9.08 -19.83 15.44
N HIS A 81 -7.89 -19.97 16.05
CA HIS A 81 -7.32 -21.24 16.52
C HIS A 81 -7.75 -21.57 17.93
N ASP A 82 -7.86 -20.57 18.79
CA ASP A 82 -8.44 -20.74 20.12
C ASP A 82 -9.90 -20.23 20.19
N THR A 83 -10.46 -20.12 21.39
CA THR A 83 -11.88 -19.84 21.59
C THR A 83 -12.20 -18.42 22.04
N TYR A 84 -11.18 -17.58 22.35
CA TYR A 84 -11.41 -16.30 23.04
C TYR A 84 -10.48 -15.14 22.66
N HIS A 85 -9.43 -15.33 21.82
CA HIS A 85 -8.62 -14.24 21.33
C HIS A 85 -9.17 -13.63 20.03
N HIS A 86 -9.04 -12.31 19.92
CA HIS A 86 -9.53 -11.51 18.79
C HIS A 86 -8.51 -10.44 18.39
N THR A 87 -8.46 -10.09 17.11
CA THR A 87 -7.69 -8.94 16.67
C THR A 87 -8.34 -7.65 17.17
N MET A 88 -9.65 -7.49 16.96
CA MET A 88 -10.48 -6.43 17.51
C MET A 88 -11.45 -7.00 18.52
N PHE A 89 -11.52 -6.39 19.70
CA PHE A 89 -12.49 -6.74 20.73
C PHE A 89 -13.01 -5.48 21.43
N GLU A 90 -14.13 -5.61 22.12
CA GLU A 90 -14.66 -4.54 22.96
C GLU A 90 -14.21 -4.73 24.40
N MET A 91 -13.68 -3.65 24.99
CA MET A 91 -13.33 -3.61 26.40
C MET A 91 -14.33 -2.71 27.13
N LEU A 92 -15.16 -3.30 28.00
CA LEU A 92 -16.00 -2.53 28.88
C LEU A 92 -15.15 -2.00 30.02
N GLY A 93 -15.04 -0.68 30.11
CA GLY A 93 -14.14 -0.01 31.05
C GLY A 93 -14.84 0.99 31.95
N ASN A 94 -14.34 1.10 33.18
CA ASN A 94 -14.69 2.19 34.09
C ASN A 94 -13.44 2.76 34.76
N TRP A 95 -13.41 4.07 34.86
CA TRP A 95 -12.24 4.82 35.37
C TRP A 95 -12.62 5.77 36.48
N SER A 96 -11.70 5.90 37.46
CA SER A 96 -11.74 6.94 38.48
C SER A 96 -10.44 7.72 38.48
N PHE A 97 -10.53 9.01 38.27
CA PHE A 97 -9.36 9.90 38.25
C PHE A 97 -9.17 10.60 39.61
N GLY A 98 -8.90 9.76 40.64
CA GLY A 98 -8.66 10.23 42.00
C GLY A 98 -9.93 10.51 42.82
N ASP A 99 -11.06 9.92 42.47
CA ASP A 99 -12.33 10.07 43.17
C ASP A 99 -12.61 8.85 44.06
N TYR A 100 -12.66 7.65 43.50
CA TYR A 100 -12.74 6.39 44.29
C TYR A 100 -11.54 5.49 43.95
N PHE A 101 -11.36 4.43 44.78
CA PHE A 101 -10.24 3.51 44.58
C PHE A 101 -10.68 2.04 44.76
N LYS A 102 -9.80 1.16 45.28
CA LYS A 102 -9.97 -0.29 45.30
C LYS A 102 -11.28 -0.77 45.91
N HIS A 103 -11.75 -0.12 46.98
CA HIS A 103 -12.93 -0.54 47.71
C HIS A 103 -14.18 -0.54 46.85
N GLU A 104 -14.47 0.64 46.24
CA GLU A 104 -15.63 0.81 45.40
C GLU A 104 -15.48 -0.02 44.09
N ALA A 105 -14.27 -0.05 43.52
CA ALA A 105 -14.02 -0.79 42.28
C ALA A 105 -14.32 -2.29 42.44
N ILE A 106 -13.86 -2.90 43.54
CA ILE A 106 -14.09 -4.32 43.86
C ILE A 106 -15.56 -4.57 44.21
N ASP A 107 -16.13 -3.75 45.08
CA ASP A 107 -17.53 -3.90 45.50
C ASP A 107 -18.50 -3.78 44.31
N TRP A 108 -18.30 -2.83 43.42
CA TRP A 108 -19.13 -2.64 42.22
C TRP A 108 -18.90 -3.74 41.19
N ALA A 109 -17.68 -4.21 41.01
CA ALA A 109 -17.40 -5.35 40.12
C ALA A 109 -18.14 -6.59 40.59
N TRP A 110 -18.08 -6.88 41.87
CA TRP A 110 -18.81 -8.00 42.44
C TRP A 110 -20.32 -7.83 42.33
N GLU A 111 -20.86 -6.66 42.70
CA GLU A 111 -22.28 -6.33 42.57
C GLU A 111 -22.78 -6.51 41.15
N TYR A 112 -22.02 -6.02 40.17
CA TYR A 112 -22.40 -6.12 38.77
C TYR A 112 -22.46 -7.56 38.28
N LEU A 113 -21.41 -8.35 38.54
CA LEU A 113 -21.34 -9.71 38.06
C LEU A 113 -22.37 -10.63 38.74
N THR A 114 -22.59 -10.48 40.05
CA THR A 114 -23.43 -11.43 40.83
C THR A 114 -24.89 -10.96 40.93
N ASN A 115 -25.13 -9.70 41.26
CA ASN A 115 -26.48 -9.19 41.49
C ASN A 115 -27.18 -8.70 40.21
N VAL A 116 -26.43 -8.11 39.28
CA VAL A 116 -27.03 -7.58 38.04
C VAL A 116 -27.02 -8.65 36.94
N LEU A 117 -25.88 -9.28 36.69
CA LEU A 117 -25.76 -10.28 35.62
C LEU A 117 -26.11 -11.71 36.09
N GLY A 118 -26.18 -11.98 37.40
CA GLY A 118 -26.61 -13.25 37.95
C GLY A 118 -25.58 -14.40 37.80
N LEU A 119 -24.30 -14.06 37.61
CA LEU A 119 -23.24 -15.08 37.64
C LEU A 119 -23.11 -15.67 39.01
N SER A 120 -23.06 -17.00 39.07
CA SER A 120 -22.98 -17.72 40.36
C SER A 120 -21.64 -17.50 41.05
N PRO A 121 -21.62 -17.02 42.32
CA PRO A 121 -20.41 -16.81 43.10
C PRO A 121 -19.48 -18.01 43.19
N ASP A 122 -20.02 -19.25 43.15
CA ASP A 122 -19.25 -20.46 43.18
C ASP A 122 -18.47 -20.79 41.89
N ARG A 123 -18.74 -20.03 40.82
CA ARG A 123 -17.99 -20.11 39.55
C ARG A 123 -16.90 -19.06 39.43
N LEU A 124 -16.80 -18.13 40.40
CA LEU A 124 -15.88 -16.99 40.32
C LEU A 124 -14.62 -17.26 41.17
N TYR A 125 -13.48 -16.85 40.65
CA TYR A 125 -12.17 -16.82 41.29
C TYR A 125 -11.55 -15.45 41.07
N VAL A 126 -10.72 -14.98 42.00
CA VAL A 126 -10.02 -13.71 41.86
C VAL A 126 -8.52 -13.90 42.13
N THR A 127 -7.73 -13.10 41.43
CA THR A 127 -6.30 -13.01 41.67
C THR A 127 -5.95 -11.68 42.30
N VAL A 128 -4.88 -11.65 43.10
CA VAL A 128 -4.31 -10.43 43.68
C VAL A 128 -2.80 -10.44 43.50
N PHE A 129 -2.21 -9.28 43.29
CA PHE A 129 -0.77 -9.14 43.10
C PHE A 129 0.03 -9.63 44.30
N LYS A 130 0.91 -10.62 44.12
CA LYS A 130 1.75 -11.22 45.21
C LYS A 130 2.98 -10.37 45.55
N GLY A 131 3.22 -9.27 44.86
CA GLY A 131 4.42 -8.45 45.00
C GLY A 131 5.52 -8.77 43.99
N SER A 132 6.48 -7.87 43.85
CA SER A 132 7.69 -8.00 43.05
C SER A 132 8.89 -7.43 43.82
N PRO A 133 9.74 -8.25 44.41
CA PRO A 133 10.95 -7.76 45.10
C PRO A 133 11.89 -7.01 44.18
N ALA A 134 11.93 -7.34 42.88
CA ALA A 134 12.75 -6.65 41.88
C ALA A 134 12.33 -5.20 41.65
N ASP A 135 11.03 -4.91 41.81
CA ASP A 135 10.50 -3.53 41.70
C ASP A 135 10.29 -2.88 43.09
N GLY A 136 10.65 -3.56 44.19
CA GLY A 136 10.42 -3.06 45.54
C GLY A 136 8.95 -3.01 45.93
N LEU A 137 8.10 -3.85 45.34
CA LEU A 137 6.65 -3.86 45.54
C LEU A 137 6.22 -5.03 46.43
N GLU A 138 5.39 -4.73 47.42
CA GLU A 138 4.80 -5.71 48.31
C GLU A 138 3.51 -6.33 47.74
N ARG A 139 3.00 -7.41 48.41
CA ARG A 139 1.72 -7.99 48.06
C ARG A 139 0.58 -6.99 48.28
N ASP A 140 -0.45 -7.04 47.41
CA ASP A 140 -1.63 -6.21 47.55
C ASP A 140 -2.63 -6.78 48.59
N ASP A 141 -2.27 -6.62 49.89
CA ASP A 141 -3.10 -7.09 51.04
C ASP A 141 -4.39 -6.29 51.17
N GLU A 142 -4.42 -5.03 50.68
CA GLU A 142 -5.63 -4.20 50.69
C GLU A 142 -6.69 -4.82 49.80
N ALA A 143 -6.35 -5.12 48.51
CA ALA A 143 -7.27 -5.78 47.61
C ALA A 143 -7.72 -7.14 48.11
N ALA A 144 -6.79 -7.94 48.63
CA ALA A 144 -7.13 -9.25 49.24
C ALA A 144 -8.15 -9.13 50.35
N SER A 145 -7.97 -8.17 51.27
CA SER A 145 -8.88 -7.95 52.41
C SER A 145 -10.28 -7.48 51.97
N ILE A 146 -10.39 -6.74 50.89
CA ILE A 146 -11.67 -6.32 50.32
C ILE A 146 -12.38 -7.53 49.71
N TRP A 147 -11.66 -8.36 48.94
CA TRP A 147 -12.21 -9.59 48.35
C TRP A 147 -12.69 -10.60 49.38
N GLU A 148 -12.05 -10.70 50.58
CA GLU A 148 -12.47 -11.57 51.67
C GLU A 148 -13.89 -11.29 52.18
N LYS A 149 -14.47 -10.12 51.84
CA LYS A 149 -15.87 -9.82 52.17
C LYS A 149 -16.86 -10.51 51.20
N HIS A 150 -16.39 -10.90 50.03
CA HIS A 150 -17.20 -11.44 48.95
C HIS A 150 -16.96 -12.91 48.69
N LEU A 151 -15.72 -13.36 48.86
CA LEU A 151 -15.26 -14.72 48.55
C LEU A 151 -14.51 -15.36 49.72
N SER A 152 -14.50 -16.69 49.79
CA SER A 152 -13.62 -17.42 50.70
C SER A 152 -12.16 -17.22 50.30
N LYS A 153 -11.24 -17.24 51.31
CA LYS A 153 -9.80 -17.02 51.10
C LYS A 153 -9.18 -17.98 50.08
N GLU A 154 -9.71 -19.18 49.94
CA GLU A 154 -9.23 -20.21 49.03
C GLU A 154 -9.46 -19.82 47.57
N ARG A 155 -10.40 -18.92 47.29
CA ARG A 155 -10.71 -18.42 45.95
C ARG A 155 -9.99 -17.10 45.60
N ILE A 156 -9.16 -16.59 46.49
CA ILE A 156 -8.32 -15.40 46.31
C ILE A 156 -6.89 -15.90 46.09
N ILE A 157 -6.44 -15.85 44.85
CA ILE A 157 -5.20 -16.47 44.40
C ILE A 157 -4.11 -15.39 44.30
N ASN A 158 -2.89 -15.72 44.74
CA ASN A 158 -1.75 -14.84 44.58
C ASN A 158 -1.17 -14.93 43.16
N GLY A 159 -1.35 -13.90 42.33
CA GLY A 159 -0.81 -13.83 40.98
C GLY A 159 0.57 -13.20 40.93
N ASN A 160 1.36 -13.58 39.94
CA ASN A 160 2.70 -13.06 39.73
C ASN A 160 2.67 -11.66 39.02
N LYS A 161 3.86 -11.06 38.78
CA LYS A 161 3.95 -9.78 38.10
C LYS A 161 3.39 -9.82 36.67
N HIS A 162 3.58 -10.92 35.99
CA HIS A 162 3.10 -11.06 34.58
C HIS A 162 1.58 -10.93 34.50
N ASP A 163 0.86 -11.56 35.43
CA ASP A 163 -0.60 -11.63 35.43
C ASP A 163 -1.23 -10.44 36.19
N ASN A 164 -0.65 -10.05 37.35
CA ASN A 164 -1.27 -9.11 38.29
C ASN A 164 -0.52 -7.79 38.48
N PHE A 165 0.33 -7.38 37.55
CA PHE A 165 0.89 -6.04 37.48
C PHE A 165 0.77 -5.53 36.04
N TRP A 166 -0.23 -4.70 35.82
CA TRP A 166 -0.52 -4.18 34.47
C TRP A 166 0.41 -3.03 34.10
N GLU A 167 0.93 -3.04 32.88
CA GLU A 167 1.78 -2.02 32.29
C GLU A 167 1.28 -1.66 30.88
N MET A 168 1.12 -0.39 30.60
CA MET A 168 0.66 0.10 29.30
C MET A 168 1.60 -0.32 28.14
N GLY A 169 2.90 -0.32 28.42
CA GLY A 169 3.98 -0.68 27.53
C GLY A 169 5.31 -0.73 28.30
N ASP A 170 6.42 -0.52 27.61
CA ASP A 170 7.73 -0.44 28.24
C ASP A 170 7.89 0.81 29.12
N GLN A 171 7.07 1.83 28.88
CA GLN A 171 6.98 3.07 29.65
C GLN A 171 5.50 3.50 29.76
N GLY A 172 5.18 4.23 30.81
CA GLY A 172 3.85 4.79 31.03
C GLY A 172 3.18 4.35 32.32
N PRO A 173 1.89 4.66 32.49
CA PRO A 173 1.11 4.31 33.67
C PRO A 173 1.09 2.81 33.91
N CYS A 174 1.20 2.41 35.19
CA CYS A 174 1.19 1.00 35.60
C CYS A 174 0.75 0.87 37.06
N GLY A 175 0.40 -0.35 37.45
CA GLY A 175 0.04 -0.67 38.83
C GLY A 175 -0.37 -2.12 39.06
N PRO A 176 -0.48 -2.55 40.33
CA PRO A 176 -1.02 -3.86 40.64
C PRO A 176 -2.46 -3.98 40.16
N CYS A 177 -2.86 -5.19 39.86
CA CYS A 177 -4.24 -5.46 39.43
C CYS A 177 -4.80 -6.72 40.06
N SER A 178 -6.12 -6.85 39.98
CA SER A 178 -6.89 -7.99 40.42
C SER A 178 -7.76 -8.47 39.30
N GLU A 179 -7.56 -9.71 38.87
CA GLU A 179 -8.36 -10.31 37.80
C GLU A 179 -9.52 -11.08 38.39
N ILE A 180 -10.66 -11.06 37.69
CA ILE A 180 -11.83 -11.92 38.01
C ILE A 180 -11.95 -12.94 36.89
N HIS A 181 -11.93 -14.22 37.32
CA HIS A 181 -12.03 -15.38 36.43
C HIS A 181 -13.38 -16.08 36.64
N VAL A 182 -13.93 -16.61 35.55
CA VAL A 182 -15.14 -17.45 35.59
C VAL A 182 -14.85 -18.86 35.09
N ASP A 183 -15.36 -19.86 35.82
CA ASP A 183 -15.33 -21.25 35.42
C ASP A 183 -16.64 -21.61 34.71
N ILE A 184 -16.62 -21.66 33.40
CA ILE A 184 -17.80 -21.95 32.55
C ILE A 184 -17.95 -23.43 32.22
N ARG A 185 -17.11 -24.30 32.79
CA ARG A 185 -17.21 -25.77 32.62
C ARG A 185 -18.52 -26.30 33.17
N SER A 186 -18.89 -27.52 32.76
CA SER A 186 -20.02 -28.26 33.34
C SER A 186 -19.78 -28.56 34.80
N ASP A 187 -20.84 -28.76 35.57
CA ASP A 187 -20.74 -29.08 37.00
C ASP A 187 -20.06 -30.46 37.22
N GLU A 188 -20.16 -31.35 36.25
CA GLU A 188 -19.47 -32.63 36.25
C GLU A 188 -17.94 -32.45 36.15
N GLU A 189 -17.45 -31.66 35.19
CA GLU A 189 -16.03 -31.38 35.05
C GLU A 189 -15.46 -30.62 36.27
N ARG A 190 -16.23 -29.67 36.82
CA ARG A 190 -15.86 -28.91 38.02
C ARG A 190 -15.75 -29.81 39.26
N SER A 191 -16.57 -30.87 39.34
CA SER A 191 -16.49 -31.84 40.45
C SER A 191 -15.25 -32.73 40.39
N GLN A 192 -14.71 -32.97 39.19
CA GLN A 192 -13.51 -33.79 38.97
C GLN A 192 -12.23 -33.02 39.20
N VAL A 193 -12.18 -31.77 38.70
CA VAL A 193 -11.00 -30.88 38.81
C VAL A 193 -11.46 -29.49 39.25
N SER A 194 -10.92 -29.02 40.39
CA SER A 194 -11.24 -27.69 40.90
C SER A 194 -10.80 -26.59 39.94
N GLY A 195 -11.67 -25.62 39.66
CA GLY A 195 -11.32 -24.44 38.86
C GLY A 195 -10.16 -23.63 39.44
N LEU A 196 -9.96 -23.68 40.75
CA LEU A 196 -8.84 -23.06 41.44
C LEU A 196 -7.46 -23.44 40.84
N SER A 197 -7.29 -24.71 40.48
CA SER A 197 -6.02 -25.20 39.89
C SER A 197 -5.83 -24.84 38.42
N LEU A 198 -6.84 -24.28 37.79
CA LEU A 198 -6.87 -23.97 36.35
C LEU A 198 -6.78 -22.45 36.04
N VAL A 199 -6.92 -21.61 37.09
CA VAL A 199 -6.77 -20.15 36.94
C VAL A 199 -5.35 -19.83 36.48
N ASN A 200 -5.24 -19.02 35.39
CA ASN A 200 -3.99 -18.62 34.73
C ASN A 200 -3.11 -19.81 34.26
N GLN A 201 -3.75 -20.96 33.93
CA GLN A 201 -3.09 -22.13 33.34
C GLN A 201 -3.44 -22.32 31.86
N GLY A 202 -4.00 -21.32 31.17
CA GLY A 202 -4.38 -21.40 29.75
C GLY A 202 -5.59 -22.31 29.48
N HIS A 203 -6.42 -22.61 30.48
CA HIS A 203 -7.60 -23.46 30.27
C HIS A 203 -8.72 -22.67 29.55
N PRO A 204 -9.25 -23.18 28.41
CA PRO A 204 -10.18 -22.43 27.57
C PRO A 204 -11.53 -22.11 28.20
N GLN A 205 -11.87 -22.72 29.31
CA GLN A 205 -13.14 -22.58 30.03
C GLN A 205 -12.99 -22.10 31.48
N VAL A 206 -11.79 -21.76 31.93
CA VAL A 206 -11.54 -21.06 33.21
C VAL A 206 -10.78 -19.79 32.86
N ILE A 207 -11.53 -18.75 32.54
CA ILE A 207 -11.03 -17.56 31.81
C ILE A 207 -11.15 -16.29 32.64
N GLU A 208 -10.16 -15.44 32.49
CA GLU A 208 -10.24 -14.05 32.92
C GLU A 208 -11.32 -13.33 32.14
N ILE A 209 -12.26 -12.69 32.86
CA ILE A 209 -13.31 -11.86 32.24
C ILE A 209 -13.12 -10.38 32.55
N TRP A 210 -12.53 -10.01 33.69
CA TRP A 210 -12.39 -8.63 34.12
C TRP A 210 -11.07 -8.39 34.83
N ASN A 211 -10.31 -7.37 34.44
CA ASN A 211 -9.12 -6.93 35.13
C ASN A 211 -9.36 -5.56 35.80
N LEU A 212 -9.16 -5.50 37.13
CA LEU A 212 -9.27 -4.27 37.91
C LEU A 212 -7.86 -3.75 38.20
N VAL A 213 -7.43 -2.70 37.48
CA VAL A 213 -6.09 -2.13 37.62
C VAL A 213 -6.10 -0.97 38.57
N PHE A 214 -5.23 -1.01 39.55
CA PHE A 214 -5.04 0.00 40.58
C PHE A 214 -3.80 0.81 40.23
N MET A 215 -3.94 1.75 39.28
CA MET A 215 -2.83 2.54 38.78
C MET A 215 -2.28 3.49 39.84
N GLN A 216 -1.03 3.32 40.16
CA GLN A 216 -0.33 4.10 41.19
C GLN A 216 1.01 4.62 40.71
N TYR A 217 1.57 4.09 39.64
CA TYR A 217 2.93 4.38 39.19
C TYR A 217 2.98 4.72 37.70
N ASN A 218 4.07 5.43 37.36
CA ASN A 218 4.51 5.64 35.97
C ASN A 218 5.89 4.98 35.80
N ARG A 219 6.03 4.05 34.86
CA ARG A 219 7.32 3.43 34.51
C ARG A 219 8.09 4.35 33.59
N LYS A 220 9.31 4.68 34.02
CA LYS A 220 10.25 5.50 33.24
C LYS A 220 11.09 4.65 32.26
N ALA A 221 11.79 5.33 31.35
CA ALA A 221 12.68 4.70 30.38
C ALA A 221 13.84 3.91 31.01
N ASP A 222 14.26 4.27 32.21
CA ASP A 222 15.29 3.55 32.98
C ASP A 222 14.75 2.35 33.77
N GLY A 223 13.45 2.07 33.66
CA GLY A 223 12.75 1.00 34.36
C GLY A 223 12.32 1.34 35.78
N SER A 224 12.61 2.53 36.30
CA SER A 224 12.18 2.96 37.64
C SER A 224 10.68 3.27 37.71
N LEU A 225 10.09 3.18 38.90
CA LEU A 225 8.70 3.50 39.17
C LEU A 225 8.59 4.84 39.89
N GLU A 226 7.83 5.77 39.33
CA GLU A 226 7.49 7.04 39.93
C GLU A 226 6.00 7.06 40.31
N PRO A 227 5.60 7.50 41.50
CA PRO A 227 4.20 7.62 41.86
C PRO A 227 3.44 8.56 40.92
N LEU A 228 2.22 8.17 40.52
CA LEU A 228 1.31 9.04 39.75
C LEU A 228 0.82 10.22 40.63
N PRO A 229 0.46 11.34 40.02
CA PRO A 229 -0.09 12.50 40.75
C PRO A 229 -1.36 12.16 41.54
N LYS A 230 -2.16 11.22 41.04
CA LYS A 230 -3.35 10.68 41.72
C LYS A 230 -3.41 9.17 41.55
N ARG A 231 -4.04 8.49 42.50
CA ARG A 231 -4.40 7.08 42.34
C ARG A 231 -5.57 6.98 41.38
N VAL A 232 -5.49 6.10 40.43
CA VAL A 232 -6.48 5.96 39.35
C VAL A 232 -6.98 4.52 39.34
N ILE A 233 -8.29 4.36 39.19
CA ILE A 233 -8.92 3.10 38.81
C ILE A 233 -8.99 3.05 37.31
N ASP A 234 -8.49 1.98 36.75
CA ASP A 234 -8.64 1.56 35.35
C ASP A 234 -9.15 0.13 35.36
N THR A 235 -10.27 -0.14 34.71
CA THR A 235 -10.75 -1.52 34.61
C THR A 235 -11.02 -1.89 33.17
N GLY A 236 -10.76 -3.14 32.82
CA GLY A 236 -11.03 -3.66 31.49
C GLY A 236 -11.69 -5.02 31.57
N MET A 237 -12.96 -5.10 31.18
CA MET A 237 -13.70 -6.35 31.07
C MET A 237 -13.83 -6.75 29.60
N GLY A 238 -13.38 -7.97 29.28
CA GLY A 238 -13.52 -8.53 27.93
C GLY A 238 -14.98 -8.78 27.58
N PHE A 239 -15.54 -7.94 26.71
CA PHE A 239 -16.96 -8.00 26.36
C PHE A 239 -17.35 -9.33 25.73
N GLU A 240 -16.58 -9.82 24.76
CA GLU A 240 -16.83 -11.09 24.08
C GLU A 240 -16.77 -12.27 25.06
N ARG A 241 -15.79 -12.26 25.99
CA ARG A 241 -15.65 -13.29 27.05
C ARG A 241 -16.82 -13.25 28.01
N LEU A 242 -17.30 -12.06 28.39
CA LEU A 242 -18.47 -11.92 29.23
C LEU A 242 -19.73 -12.44 28.52
N CYS A 243 -19.91 -12.12 27.25
CA CYS A 243 -21.04 -12.64 26.45
C CYS A 243 -21.00 -14.17 26.37
N MET A 244 -19.81 -14.75 26.16
CA MET A 244 -19.64 -16.21 26.16
C MET A 244 -20.10 -16.85 27.48
N ALA A 245 -19.69 -16.29 28.61
CA ALA A 245 -20.07 -16.79 29.92
C ALA A 245 -21.58 -16.69 30.18
N LEU A 246 -22.20 -15.54 29.86
CA LEU A 246 -23.61 -15.29 30.11
C LEU A 246 -24.55 -16.03 29.15
N GLN A 247 -24.09 -16.30 27.92
CA GLN A 247 -24.86 -17.06 26.93
C GLN A 247 -24.64 -18.56 27.02
N GLY A 248 -23.86 -19.02 28.02
CA GLY A 248 -23.57 -20.45 28.25
C GLY A 248 -22.86 -21.11 27.07
N LYS A 249 -21.96 -20.38 26.42
CA LYS A 249 -21.15 -20.85 25.29
C LYS A 249 -19.73 -21.23 25.76
N THR A 250 -19.04 -22.04 24.96
CA THR A 250 -17.66 -22.47 25.21
C THR A 250 -16.66 -21.79 24.29
N SER A 251 -17.15 -20.97 23.36
CA SER A 251 -16.35 -20.16 22.46
C SER A 251 -17.03 -18.81 22.23
N ASN A 252 -16.23 -17.74 22.16
CA ASN A 252 -16.71 -16.42 21.76
C ASN A 252 -17.39 -16.47 20.39
N TYR A 253 -16.87 -17.31 19.47
CA TYR A 253 -17.40 -17.47 18.10
C TYR A 253 -18.81 -18.07 18.06
N ASP A 254 -19.29 -18.68 19.13
CA ASP A 254 -20.63 -19.26 19.23
C ASP A 254 -21.65 -18.31 19.86
N THR A 255 -21.21 -17.09 20.21
CA THR A 255 -22.09 -16.04 20.74
C THR A 255 -22.84 -15.30 19.62
N ASP A 256 -23.84 -14.52 20.00
CA ASP A 256 -24.61 -13.68 19.07
C ASP A 256 -23.79 -12.57 18.39
N ILE A 257 -22.56 -12.33 18.84
CA ILE A 257 -21.62 -11.41 18.20
C ILE A 257 -21.08 -11.97 16.88
N PHE A 258 -20.72 -13.26 16.85
CA PHE A 258 -20.04 -13.88 15.71
C PHE A 258 -20.92 -14.84 14.91
N THR A 259 -21.89 -15.49 15.55
CA THR A 259 -22.74 -16.50 14.90
C THR A 259 -23.40 -16.00 13.62
N PRO A 260 -23.99 -14.76 13.54
CA PRO A 260 -24.59 -14.28 12.31
C PRO A 260 -23.59 -14.17 11.16
N MET A 261 -22.36 -13.74 11.46
CA MET A 261 -21.29 -13.61 10.48
C MET A 261 -20.81 -14.96 9.98
N ILE A 262 -20.56 -15.90 10.90
CA ILE A 262 -20.12 -17.28 10.57
C ILE A 262 -21.16 -17.99 9.71
N GLN A 263 -22.46 -17.86 10.06
CA GLN A 263 -23.56 -18.44 9.28
C GLN A 263 -23.65 -17.85 7.87
N ALA A 264 -23.41 -16.55 7.73
CA ALA A 264 -23.35 -15.92 6.42
C ALA A 264 -22.16 -16.41 5.58
N ILE A 265 -21.00 -16.57 6.18
CA ILE A 265 -19.82 -17.17 5.52
C ILE A 265 -20.14 -18.60 5.08
N ALA A 266 -20.71 -19.42 5.97
CA ALA A 266 -21.13 -20.78 5.66
C ALA A 266 -22.13 -20.84 4.48
N THR A 267 -23.11 -19.95 4.49
CA THR A 267 -24.08 -19.83 3.38
C THR A 267 -23.42 -19.43 2.07
N LEU A 268 -22.53 -18.43 2.08
CA LEU A 268 -21.85 -17.97 0.87
C LEU A 268 -20.89 -19.00 0.29
N THR A 269 -20.28 -19.81 1.15
CA THR A 269 -19.28 -20.81 0.73
C THR A 269 -19.88 -22.17 0.44
N GLY A 270 -21.08 -22.46 0.97
CA GLY A 270 -21.73 -23.77 0.93
C GLY A 270 -21.06 -24.80 1.86
N ILE A 271 -20.23 -24.36 2.82
CA ILE A 271 -19.51 -25.20 3.78
C ILE A 271 -20.18 -25.05 5.15
N GLU A 272 -20.55 -26.15 5.79
CA GLU A 272 -21.17 -26.14 7.13
C GLU A 272 -20.12 -25.89 8.20
N TYR A 273 -20.39 -24.95 9.13
CA TYR A 273 -19.56 -24.71 10.30
C TYR A 273 -19.69 -25.88 11.31
N GLY A 274 -18.57 -26.38 11.77
CA GLY A 274 -18.48 -27.57 12.64
C GLY A 274 -18.20 -28.87 11.88
N ALA A 275 -18.12 -28.83 10.53
CA ALA A 275 -17.87 -30.01 9.72
C ALA A 275 -16.37 -30.35 9.55
N ASP A 276 -15.52 -29.33 9.50
CA ASP A 276 -14.06 -29.49 9.34
C ASP A 276 -13.30 -28.40 10.07
N ALA A 277 -12.32 -28.79 10.90
CA ALA A 277 -11.56 -27.88 11.75
C ALA A 277 -10.84 -26.74 10.98
N LYS A 278 -10.34 -26.98 9.76
CA LYS A 278 -9.65 -25.95 8.97
C LYS A 278 -10.63 -24.93 8.41
N SER A 279 -11.77 -25.38 7.93
CA SER A 279 -12.85 -24.52 7.45
C SER A 279 -13.44 -23.69 8.60
N ASP A 280 -13.58 -24.27 9.80
CA ASP A 280 -14.06 -23.56 10.98
C ASP A 280 -13.10 -22.45 11.40
N VAL A 281 -11.81 -22.74 11.44
CA VAL A 281 -10.77 -21.72 11.71
C VAL A 281 -10.83 -20.61 10.66
N ALA A 282 -10.97 -20.94 9.38
CA ALA A 282 -11.08 -19.95 8.32
C ALA A 282 -12.31 -19.03 8.49
N MET A 283 -13.47 -19.59 8.84
CA MET A 283 -14.67 -18.82 9.10
C MET A 283 -14.51 -17.89 10.30
N ARG A 284 -13.89 -18.38 11.39
CA ARG A 284 -13.60 -17.58 12.60
C ARG A 284 -12.64 -16.42 12.28
N VAL A 285 -11.54 -16.70 11.57
CA VAL A 285 -10.58 -15.67 11.15
C VAL A 285 -11.25 -14.58 10.31
N ILE A 286 -12.08 -14.95 9.35
CA ILE A 286 -12.77 -13.97 8.49
C ILE A 286 -13.78 -13.15 9.32
N ALA A 287 -14.55 -13.81 10.21
CA ALA A 287 -15.54 -13.14 11.06
C ALA A 287 -14.89 -12.17 12.05
N ASP A 288 -13.71 -12.47 12.57
CA ASP A 288 -12.92 -11.58 13.41
C ASP A 288 -12.35 -10.41 12.57
N HIS A 289 -11.65 -10.72 11.49
CA HIS A 289 -10.88 -9.75 10.74
C HIS A 289 -11.73 -8.68 10.05
N ILE A 290 -12.94 -9.01 9.59
CA ILE A 290 -13.85 -8.01 9.00
C ILE A 290 -14.19 -6.90 10.00
N ARG A 291 -14.33 -7.22 11.30
CA ARG A 291 -14.56 -6.23 12.36
C ARG A 291 -13.41 -5.24 12.41
N THR A 292 -12.19 -5.77 12.52
CA THR A 292 -10.96 -4.98 12.56
C THR A 292 -10.81 -4.06 11.36
N ILE A 293 -10.99 -4.60 10.15
CA ILE A 293 -10.81 -3.84 8.90
C ILE A 293 -11.85 -2.75 8.77
N ALA A 294 -13.12 -3.06 9.03
CA ALA A 294 -14.21 -2.11 8.91
C ALA A 294 -14.04 -0.95 9.89
N PHE A 295 -13.75 -1.21 11.14
CA PHE A 295 -13.53 -0.16 12.14
C PHE A 295 -12.26 0.67 11.89
N ALA A 296 -11.17 0.06 11.43
CA ALA A 296 -9.97 0.81 11.07
C ALA A 296 -10.23 1.78 9.91
N ILE A 297 -11.02 1.37 8.92
CA ILE A 297 -11.41 2.23 7.80
C ILE A 297 -12.32 3.38 8.27
N THR A 298 -13.25 3.13 9.20
CA THR A 298 -14.08 4.21 9.78
C THR A 298 -13.26 5.22 10.57
N ASP A 299 -12.19 4.78 11.23
CA ASP A 299 -11.23 5.64 11.93
C ASP A 299 -10.30 6.42 10.97
N GLY A 300 -10.50 6.25 9.65
CA GLY A 300 -9.73 6.92 8.59
C GLY A 300 -8.41 6.23 8.23
N GLN A 301 -8.19 4.99 8.69
CA GLN A 301 -6.99 4.23 8.35
C GLN A 301 -7.26 3.29 7.18
N LEU A 302 -6.84 3.69 5.98
CA LEU A 302 -6.88 2.82 4.81
C LEU A 302 -5.73 1.80 4.82
N PRO A 303 -5.93 0.59 4.23
CA PRO A 303 -4.85 -0.34 3.95
C PRO A 303 -3.73 0.33 3.14
N SER A 304 -2.47 0.16 3.55
CA SER A 304 -1.33 0.78 2.87
C SER A 304 -0.05 -0.05 3.03
N ASN A 305 1.10 0.42 2.53
CA ASN A 305 2.38 -0.28 2.61
C ASN A 305 3.22 0.10 3.84
N ALA A 306 2.71 0.94 4.74
CA ALA A 306 3.49 1.44 5.88
C ALA A 306 2.64 1.62 7.14
N LYS A 307 3.29 1.54 8.30
CA LYS A 307 2.71 1.84 9.63
C LYS A 307 1.39 1.09 9.88
N ALA A 308 0.41 1.74 10.50
CA ALA A 308 -0.90 1.16 10.82
C ALA A 308 -1.62 0.59 9.57
N GLY A 309 -1.55 1.28 8.44
CA GLY A 309 -2.17 0.81 7.20
C GLY A 309 -1.59 -0.51 6.67
N TYR A 310 -0.29 -0.77 6.91
CA TYR A 310 0.33 -2.06 6.58
C TYR A 310 -0.26 -3.19 7.43
N VAL A 311 -0.43 -2.96 8.73
CA VAL A 311 -1.03 -3.94 9.64
C VAL A 311 -2.46 -4.27 9.22
N ILE A 312 -3.28 -3.24 8.94
CA ILE A 312 -4.67 -3.44 8.47
C ILE A 312 -4.71 -4.20 7.13
N ARG A 313 -3.81 -3.87 6.20
CA ARG A 313 -3.67 -4.62 4.94
C ARG A 313 -3.30 -6.07 5.19
N ARG A 314 -2.37 -6.36 6.10
CA ARG A 314 -1.96 -7.71 6.47
C ARG A 314 -3.14 -8.54 7.00
N ILE A 315 -3.95 -7.95 7.87
CA ILE A 315 -5.15 -8.59 8.43
C ILE A 315 -6.16 -8.92 7.31
N LEU A 316 -6.44 -7.97 6.39
CA LEU A 316 -7.32 -8.22 5.26
C LEU A 316 -6.79 -9.33 4.36
N ARG A 317 -5.51 -9.30 4.02
CA ARG A 317 -4.88 -10.34 3.18
C ARG A 317 -4.88 -11.71 3.85
N ARG A 318 -4.73 -11.76 5.17
CA ARG A 318 -4.89 -13.00 5.94
C ARG A 318 -6.29 -13.57 5.78
N ALA A 319 -7.33 -12.76 5.95
CA ALA A 319 -8.71 -13.18 5.75
C ALA A 319 -8.98 -13.68 4.31
N VAL A 320 -8.52 -12.94 3.30
CA VAL A 320 -8.64 -13.32 1.88
C VAL A 320 -7.96 -14.66 1.60
N ARG A 321 -6.75 -14.87 2.14
CA ARG A 321 -6.02 -16.14 2.00
C ARG A 321 -6.78 -17.30 2.62
N TYR A 322 -7.33 -17.13 3.83
CA TYR A 322 -8.11 -18.19 4.48
C TYR A 322 -9.35 -18.53 3.64
N GLY A 323 -10.04 -17.53 3.09
CA GLY A 323 -11.14 -17.73 2.16
C GLY A 323 -10.73 -18.49 0.89
N TYR A 324 -9.57 -18.12 0.31
CA TYR A 324 -9.03 -18.75 -0.89
C TYR A 324 -8.59 -20.20 -0.64
N THR A 325 -7.82 -20.44 0.43
CA THR A 325 -7.17 -21.73 0.68
C THR A 325 -8.14 -22.77 1.24
N PHE A 326 -8.97 -22.39 2.22
CA PHE A 326 -9.76 -23.34 3.00
C PHE A 326 -11.26 -23.32 2.66
N LEU A 327 -11.77 -22.20 2.11
CA LEU A 327 -13.19 -22.08 1.74
C LEU A 327 -13.41 -22.05 0.21
N GLY A 328 -12.35 -22.24 -0.57
CA GLY A 328 -12.42 -22.34 -2.04
C GLY A 328 -12.86 -21.06 -2.76
N ARG A 329 -12.85 -19.90 -2.10
CA ARG A 329 -13.30 -18.64 -2.69
C ARG A 329 -12.21 -18.03 -3.56
N ARG A 330 -12.47 -17.93 -4.87
CA ARG A 330 -11.56 -17.39 -5.89
C ARG A 330 -11.86 -15.95 -6.26
N GLU A 331 -13.02 -15.45 -5.87
CA GLU A 331 -13.49 -14.09 -6.11
C GLU A 331 -13.66 -13.34 -4.79
N ALA A 332 -13.60 -12.01 -4.83
CA ALA A 332 -13.83 -11.15 -3.67
C ALA A 332 -15.22 -11.40 -3.08
N PHE A 333 -15.31 -11.62 -1.78
CA PHE A 333 -16.56 -11.92 -1.10
C PHE A 333 -16.65 -11.33 0.31
N ILE A 334 -15.51 -11.05 0.97
CA ILE A 334 -15.47 -10.57 2.35
C ILE A 334 -16.21 -9.23 2.49
N TYR A 335 -16.04 -8.34 1.50
CA TYR A 335 -16.75 -7.06 1.47
C TYR A 335 -18.28 -7.22 1.49
N SER A 336 -18.81 -8.33 0.97
CA SER A 336 -20.25 -8.61 0.94
C SER A 336 -20.83 -8.99 2.31
N LEU A 337 -19.99 -9.28 3.29
CA LEU A 337 -20.34 -9.55 4.69
C LEU A 337 -20.57 -8.26 5.50
N LEU A 338 -20.15 -7.11 4.99
CA LEU A 338 -20.26 -5.82 5.68
C LEU A 338 -21.70 -5.47 6.15
N PRO A 339 -22.77 -5.74 5.38
CA PRO A 339 -24.14 -5.49 5.85
C PRO A 339 -24.49 -6.21 7.15
N ILE A 340 -23.97 -7.44 7.34
CA ILE A 340 -24.21 -8.25 8.55
C ILE A 340 -23.47 -7.64 9.75
N LEU A 341 -22.22 -7.18 9.54
CA LEU A 341 -21.51 -6.45 10.58
C LEU A 341 -22.25 -5.18 11.01
N ILE A 342 -22.78 -4.44 10.05
CA ILE A 342 -23.57 -3.22 10.33
C ILE A 342 -24.86 -3.55 11.09
N GLU A 343 -25.53 -4.65 10.76
CA GLU A 343 -26.72 -5.10 11.48
C GLU A 343 -26.42 -5.47 12.93
N THR A 344 -25.28 -6.13 13.17
CA THR A 344 -24.89 -6.59 14.52
C THR A 344 -24.29 -5.48 15.39
N MET A 345 -23.52 -4.54 14.82
CA MET A 345 -22.76 -3.56 15.59
C MET A 345 -23.12 -2.09 15.29
N GLY A 346 -23.87 -1.80 14.23
CA GLY A 346 -24.17 -0.44 13.78
C GLY A 346 -24.98 0.41 14.77
N ASP A 347 -25.81 -0.20 15.61
CA ASP A 347 -26.53 0.50 16.68
C ASP A 347 -25.58 1.06 17.75
N ALA A 348 -24.55 0.29 18.11
CA ALA A 348 -23.55 0.69 19.09
C ALA A 348 -22.49 1.63 18.49
N TYR A 349 -22.24 1.52 17.19
CA TYR A 349 -21.19 2.23 16.47
C TYR A 349 -21.74 2.82 15.16
N PRO A 350 -22.42 4.00 15.22
CA PRO A 350 -23.04 4.63 14.06
C PRO A 350 -22.07 4.96 12.92
N GLU A 351 -20.79 5.08 13.23
CA GLU A 351 -19.73 5.31 12.23
C GLU A 351 -19.62 4.18 11.20
N LEU A 352 -19.96 2.94 11.55
CA LEU A 352 -20.04 1.83 10.57
C LEU A 352 -21.13 2.06 9.53
N VAL A 353 -22.28 2.57 9.98
CA VAL A 353 -23.42 2.87 9.09
C VAL A 353 -23.03 4.01 8.16
N ALA A 354 -22.46 5.10 8.70
CA ALA A 354 -22.03 6.25 7.93
C ALA A 354 -20.92 5.91 6.92
N GLY A 355 -19.98 5.01 7.30
CA GLY A 355 -18.87 4.58 6.48
C GLY A 355 -19.17 3.46 5.49
N ARG A 356 -20.38 2.90 5.45
CA ARG A 356 -20.74 1.68 4.72
C ARG A 356 -20.20 1.63 3.28
N GLU A 357 -20.41 2.69 2.52
CA GLU A 357 -20.01 2.73 1.10
C GLU A 357 -18.48 2.74 0.94
N LEU A 358 -17.78 3.54 1.72
CA LEU A 358 -16.32 3.61 1.71
C LEU A 358 -15.70 2.29 2.12
N ILE A 359 -16.16 1.71 3.24
CA ILE A 359 -15.66 0.43 3.76
C ILE A 359 -15.79 -0.66 2.70
N GLY A 360 -16.99 -0.80 2.10
CA GLY A 360 -17.27 -1.81 1.10
C GLY A 360 -16.39 -1.66 -0.15
N LYS A 361 -16.20 -0.44 -0.65
CA LYS A 361 -15.33 -0.16 -1.80
C LYS A 361 -13.86 -0.47 -1.50
N VAL A 362 -13.35 0.00 -0.36
CA VAL A 362 -11.95 -0.22 0.04
C VAL A 362 -11.64 -1.70 0.21
N MET A 363 -12.53 -2.44 0.91
CA MET A 363 -12.36 -3.87 1.11
C MET A 363 -12.37 -4.63 -0.21
N LYS A 364 -13.34 -4.34 -1.08
CA LYS A 364 -13.47 -5.00 -2.38
C LYS A 364 -12.23 -4.81 -3.25
N GLU A 365 -11.77 -3.57 -3.40
CA GLU A 365 -10.59 -3.24 -4.22
C GLU A 365 -9.31 -3.91 -3.70
N GLU A 366 -9.07 -3.90 -2.39
CA GLU A 366 -7.88 -4.55 -1.80
C GLU A 366 -7.98 -6.09 -1.92
N GLU A 367 -9.17 -6.66 -1.74
CA GLU A 367 -9.45 -8.08 -1.89
C GLU A 367 -9.20 -8.54 -3.34
N GLU A 368 -9.79 -7.87 -4.34
CA GLU A 368 -9.59 -8.14 -5.77
C GLU A 368 -8.12 -7.95 -6.18
N SER A 369 -7.49 -6.89 -5.70
CA SER A 369 -6.08 -6.62 -5.97
C SER A 369 -5.18 -7.73 -5.44
N PHE A 370 -5.44 -8.22 -4.25
CA PHE A 370 -4.64 -9.28 -3.64
C PHE A 370 -4.89 -10.63 -4.29
N LEU A 371 -6.12 -10.97 -4.63
CA LEU A 371 -6.46 -12.23 -5.32
C LEU A 371 -5.71 -12.38 -6.65
N ARG A 372 -5.51 -11.28 -7.41
CA ARG A 372 -4.73 -11.30 -8.66
C ARG A 372 -3.27 -11.74 -8.45
N THR A 373 -2.68 -11.44 -7.31
CA THR A 373 -1.28 -11.77 -7.00
C THR A 373 -1.13 -13.04 -6.16
N LEU A 374 -2.16 -13.39 -5.41
CA LEU A 374 -2.15 -14.49 -4.45
C LEU A 374 -1.92 -15.85 -5.13
N GLU A 375 -2.63 -16.13 -6.20
CA GLU A 375 -2.51 -17.41 -6.94
C GLU A 375 -1.11 -17.60 -7.51
N THR A 376 -0.55 -16.54 -8.10
CA THR A 376 0.81 -16.58 -8.64
C THR A 376 1.84 -16.72 -7.52
N GLY A 377 1.69 -15.97 -6.42
CA GLY A 377 2.58 -16.03 -5.27
C GLY A 377 2.59 -17.39 -4.57
N ILE A 378 1.41 -17.98 -4.33
CA ILE A 378 1.31 -19.33 -3.74
C ILE A 378 1.99 -20.36 -4.62
N ARG A 379 1.72 -20.39 -5.91
CA ARG A 379 2.33 -21.36 -6.86
C ARG A 379 3.85 -21.24 -6.91
N LEU A 380 4.38 -20.01 -6.87
CA LEU A 380 5.83 -19.79 -6.85
C LEU A 380 6.44 -20.23 -5.52
N LEU A 381 5.79 -19.93 -4.40
CA LEU A 381 6.24 -20.36 -3.08
C LEU A 381 6.21 -21.90 -2.95
N GLU A 382 5.16 -22.56 -3.40
CA GLU A 382 5.08 -24.03 -3.42
C GLU A 382 6.26 -24.63 -4.17
N LYS A 383 6.58 -24.10 -5.35
CA LYS A 383 7.76 -24.54 -6.11
C LYS A 383 9.07 -24.31 -5.34
N GLN A 384 9.25 -23.15 -4.73
CA GLN A 384 10.45 -22.85 -3.92
C GLN A 384 10.54 -23.77 -2.68
N MET A 385 9.39 -24.11 -2.07
CA MET A 385 9.32 -25.07 -0.97
C MET A 385 9.76 -26.48 -1.42
N GLU A 386 9.28 -26.94 -2.57
CA GLU A 386 9.70 -28.23 -3.17
C GLU A 386 11.20 -28.24 -3.45
N ASP A 387 11.72 -27.18 -4.09
CA ASP A 387 13.14 -27.02 -4.40
C ASP A 387 14.02 -27.00 -3.12
N THR A 388 13.54 -26.34 -2.07
CA THR A 388 14.21 -26.27 -0.77
C THR A 388 14.24 -27.63 -0.08
N ARG A 389 13.11 -28.35 -0.06
CA ARG A 389 13.02 -29.72 0.48
C ARG A 389 13.87 -30.72 -0.30
N ALA A 390 13.94 -30.60 -1.62
CA ALA A 390 14.80 -31.44 -2.46
C ALA A 390 16.29 -31.27 -2.13
N LYS A 391 16.69 -30.09 -1.61
CA LYS A 391 18.04 -29.82 -1.10
C LYS A 391 18.24 -30.30 0.36
N GLY A 392 17.25 -30.90 0.99
CA GLY A 392 17.27 -31.35 2.40
C GLY A 392 17.20 -30.21 3.42
N LEU A 393 16.72 -29.03 3.01
CA LEU A 393 16.61 -27.85 3.84
C LEU A 393 15.15 -27.63 4.29
N SER A 394 14.99 -27.03 5.48
CA SER A 394 13.68 -26.60 6.02
C SER A 394 13.55 -25.09 6.14
N VAL A 395 14.57 -24.34 5.71
CA VAL A 395 14.58 -22.86 5.73
C VAL A 395 14.64 -22.38 4.30
N LEU A 396 13.65 -21.59 3.88
CA LEU A 396 13.65 -20.91 2.58
C LEU A 396 14.67 -19.79 2.58
N ASP A 397 15.47 -19.70 1.51
CA ASP A 397 16.46 -18.64 1.34
C ASP A 397 15.85 -17.24 1.35
N GLY A 398 16.46 -16.30 2.07
CA GLY A 398 15.95 -14.95 2.23
C GLY A 398 15.91 -14.15 0.92
N HIS A 399 16.82 -14.43 -0.02
CA HIS A 399 16.80 -13.81 -1.35
C HIS A 399 15.61 -14.30 -2.18
N ASP A 400 15.26 -15.59 -2.11
CA ASP A 400 14.10 -16.15 -2.78
C ASP A 400 12.80 -15.53 -2.23
N ALA A 401 12.71 -15.36 -0.90
CA ALA A 401 11.63 -14.64 -0.26
C ALA A 401 11.57 -13.16 -0.67
N PHE A 402 12.73 -12.50 -0.81
CA PHE A 402 12.82 -11.13 -1.31
C PHE A 402 12.33 -10.99 -2.76
N VAL A 403 12.64 -11.94 -3.64
CA VAL A 403 12.11 -11.95 -5.01
C VAL A 403 10.60 -12.08 -5.04
N LEU A 404 10.00 -12.92 -4.20
CA LEU A 404 8.54 -13.01 -4.04
C LEU A 404 7.93 -11.67 -3.61
N TYR A 405 8.58 -10.96 -2.68
CA TYR A 405 8.14 -9.67 -2.19
C TYR A 405 8.31 -8.55 -3.22
N ASP A 406 9.51 -8.37 -3.77
CA ASP A 406 9.89 -7.24 -4.62
C ASP A 406 9.27 -7.32 -6.02
N THR A 407 9.31 -8.52 -6.62
CA THR A 407 8.87 -8.73 -8.01
C THR A 407 7.38 -9.05 -8.11
N TYR A 408 6.86 -9.83 -7.17
CA TYR A 408 5.48 -10.34 -7.23
C TYR A 408 4.55 -9.72 -6.19
N GLY A 409 5.06 -8.86 -5.30
CA GLY A 409 4.26 -8.20 -4.26
C GLY A 409 3.69 -9.17 -3.22
N PHE A 410 4.32 -10.36 -3.05
CA PHE A 410 3.88 -11.38 -2.09
C PHE A 410 4.56 -11.13 -0.74
N PRO A 411 3.83 -10.77 0.33
CA PRO A 411 4.42 -10.30 1.58
C PRO A 411 5.25 -11.36 2.31
N LEU A 412 6.34 -10.94 2.96
CA LEU A 412 7.21 -11.83 3.72
C LEU A 412 6.49 -12.56 4.86
N ASP A 413 5.65 -11.84 5.60
CA ASP A 413 4.87 -12.40 6.71
C ASP A 413 3.88 -13.47 6.25
N LEU A 414 3.30 -13.32 5.06
CA LEU A 414 2.48 -14.34 4.44
C LEU A 414 3.32 -15.53 3.97
N THR A 415 4.51 -15.28 3.43
CA THR A 415 5.49 -16.32 3.09
C THR A 415 5.86 -17.13 4.33
N ALA A 416 6.23 -16.46 5.43
CA ALA A 416 6.57 -17.09 6.71
C ALA A 416 5.42 -17.92 7.27
N LEU A 417 4.19 -17.40 7.22
CA LEU A 417 3.01 -18.11 7.70
C LEU A 417 2.75 -19.39 6.89
N ILE A 418 2.79 -19.35 5.56
CA ILE A 418 2.61 -20.54 4.72
C ILE A 418 3.72 -21.57 4.97
N LEU A 419 4.96 -21.11 5.10
CA LEU A 419 6.08 -21.98 5.41
C LEU A 419 5.88 -22.68 6.76
N SER A 420 5.46 -21.96 7.79
CA SER A 420 5.22 -22.53 9.13
C SER A 420 4.14 -23.60 9.14
N GLU A 421 3.07 -23.43 8.37
CA GLU A 421 2.01 -24.45 8.19
C GLU A 421 2.52 -25.75 7.54
N HIS A 422 3.65 -25.67 6.84
CA HIS A 422 4.31 -26.79 6.20
C HIS A 422 5.57 -27.29 6.96
N GLY A 423 5.79 -26.81 8.18
CA GLY A 423 6.93 -27.15 9.02
C GLY A 423 8.26 -26.59 8.52
N MET A 424 8.20 -25.48 7.77
CA MET A 424 9.36 -24.76 7.25
C MET A 424 9.43 -23.34 7.84
N SER A 425 10.56 -22.67 7.65
CA SER A 425 10.76 -21.27 8.02
C SER A 425 11.43 -20.49 6.89
N VAL A 426 11.58 -19.18 7.04
CA VAL A 426 12.27 -18.29 6.09
C VAL A 426 13.50 -17.67 6.75
N ASP A 427 14.55 -17.45 5.99
CA ASP A 427 15.73 -16.68 6.39
C ASP A 427 15.42 -15.18 6.35
N GLU A 428 14.88 -14.66 7.46
CA GLU A 428 14.53 -13.24 7.59
C GLU A 428 15.78 -12.34 7.54
N ALA A 429 16.91 -12.80 8.07
CA ALA A 429 18.16 -12.02 8.02
C ALA A 429 18.67 -11.87 6.58
N GLY A 430 18.58 -12.92 5.78
CA GLY A 430 18.90 -12.88 4.34
C GLY A 430 17.95 -11.99 3.56
N PHE A 431 16.67 -12.00 3.89
CA PHE A 431 15.66 -11.10 3.31
C PHE A 431 16.00 -9.63 3.62
N ASP A 432 16.28 -9.30 4.89
CA ASP A 432 16.62 -7.95 5.32
C ASP A 432 17.93 -7.48 4.68
N ALA A 433 18.92 -8.36 4.52
CA ALA A 433 20.14 -8.04 3.81
C ALA A 433 19.89 -7.70 2.33
N ALA A 434 19.04 -8.44 1.64
CA ALA A 434 18.65 -8.16 0.25
C ALA A 434 17.91 -6.83 0.13
N MET A 435 16.98 -6.55 1.06
CA MET A 435 16.25 -5.28 1.16
C MET A 435 17.21 -4.10 1.41
N GLN A 436 18.19 -4.28 2.28
CA GLN A 436 19.19 -3.25 2.61
C GLN A 436 20.08 -2.95 1.40
N GLN A 437 20.52 -3.98 0.67
CA GLN A 437 21.30 -3.81 -0.56
C GLN A 437 20.54 -3.01 -1.63
N GLN A 438 19.25 -3.24 -1.78
CA GLN A 438 18.41 -2.45 -2.68
C GLN A 438 18.35 -0.97 -2.25
N LYS A 439 18.16 -0.70 -0.94
CA LYS A 439 18.18 0.65 -0.38
C LYS A 439 19.54 1.35 -0.52
N GLU A 440 20.63 0.62 -0.34
CA GLU A 440 21.99 1.16 -0.46
C GLU A 440 22.36 1.50 -1.91
N ARG A 441 21.93 0.70 -2.89
CA ARG A 441 22.09 1.04 -4.32
C ARG A 441 21.40 2.35 -4.67
N ALA A 442 20.23 2.61 -4.07
CA ALA A 442 19.53 3.87 -4.22
C ALA A 442 20.22 5.04 -3.48
N ARG A 443 20.83 4.80 -2.30
CA ARG A 443 21.57 5.80 -1.50
C ARG A 443 22.92 6.18 -2.09
N ASN A 444 23.70 5.22 -2.57
CA ASN A 444 25.07 5.47 -3.10
C ASN A 444 25.08 6.32 -4.38
N ALA A 445 23.92 6.46 -5.04
CA ALA A 445 23.77 7.41 -6.15
C ALA A 445 23.72 8.89 -5.71
N ALA A 446 23.62 9.19 -4.41
CA ALA A 446 23.37 10.52 -3.84
C ALA A 446 24.45 11.05 -2.87
N ALA A 447 25.61 10.40 -2.75
CA ALA A 447 26.65 10.83 -1.82
C ALA A 447 27.20 12.23 -2.16
N ILE A 448 27.19 13.12 -1.18
CA ILE A 448 27.70 14.50 -1.24
C ILE A 448 28.91 14.59 -0.30
N ASP A 449 30.03 15.08 -0.80
CA ASP A 449 31.23 15.39 -0.01
C ASP A 449 31.26 16.90 0.26
N ALA A 450 30.95 17.29 1.50
CA ALA A 450 30.88 18.67 1.94
C ALA A 450 32.05 19.02 2.87
N GLY A 451 32.76 20.08 2.58
CA GLY A 451 33.79 20.63 3.43
C GLY A 451 33.21 21.30 4.70
N ASP A 452 34.10 21.73 5.61
CA ASP A 452 33.72 22.45 6.83
C ASP A 452 33.21 23.86 6.55
N TRP A 453 32.31 24.35 7.41
CA TRP A 453 31.81 25.71 7.33
C TRP A 453 32.88 26.74 7.67
N GLN A 454 33.10 27.70 6.77
CA GLN A 454 33.89 28.88 7.00
C GLN A 454 32.98 30.04 7.45
N ILE A 455 33.20 30.56 8.66
CA ILE A 455 32.40 31.61 9.25
C ILE A 455 32.95 32.95 8.78
N VAL A 456 32.07 33.80 8.22
CA VAL A 456 32.37 35.17 7.78
C VAL A 456 31.87 36.17 8.82
N ALA A 457 30.65 35.99 9.30
CA ALA A 457 30.04 36.82 10.31
C ALA A 457 29.17 36.01 11.27
N GLU A 458 28.97 36.48 12.48
CA GLU A 458 27.98 35.92 13.38
C GLU A 458 26.65 36.65 13.21
N GLY A 459 25.54 35.91 13.22
CA GLY A 459 24.21 36.52 13.07
C GLY A 459 23.09 35.46 13.06
N ALA A 460 21.87 35.95 13.28
CA ALA A 460 20.68 35.14 13.12
C ALA A 460 20.24 35.13 11.65
N VAL A 461 19.67 33.99 11.22
CA VAL A 461 19.10 33.86 9.87
C VAL A 461 17.61 34.24 9.91
N ARG A 462 17.17 35.11 9.03
CA ARG A 462 15.78 35.53 8.90
C ARG A 462 15.26 35.31 7.45
N PHE A 463 14.15 34.58 7.32
CA PHE A 463 13.45 34.46 6.06
C PHE A 463 12.44 35.60 5.89
N VAL A 464 12.54 36.35 4.80
CA VAL A 464 11.66 37.49 4.48
C VAL A 464 10.83 37.27 3.19
N GLY A 465 10.97 36.10 2.57
CA GLY A 465 10.44 35.80 1.24
C GLY A 465 8.94 35.55 1.15
N TYR A 466 8.17 35.68 2.25
CA TYR A 466 6.72 35.78 2.18
C TYR A 466 6.24 37.18 1.75
N ASP A 467 7.04 38.20 2.06
CA ASP A 467 6.66 39.58 1.83
C ASP A 467 7.51 40.27 0.77
N LEU A 468 8.79 39.85 0.63
CA LEU A 468 9.80 40.46 -0.23
C LEU A 468 10.39 39.43 -1.20
N ILE A 469 10.65 39.87 -2.42
CA ILE A 469 11.40 39.12 -3.44
C ILE A 469 12.86 39.56 -3.55
N GLU A 470 13.22 40.67 -2.87
CA GLU A 470 14.59 41.15 -2.74
C GLU A 470 14.82 41.76 -1.38
N CYS A 471 16.06 41.67 -0.87
CA CYS A 471 16.49 42.36 0.35
C CYS A 471 18.01 42.59 0.37
N SER A 472 18.48 43.50 1.26
CA SER A 472 19.89 43.59 1.59
C SER A 472 20.28 42.47 2.53
N THR A 473 21.46 41.88 2.34
CA THR A 473 21.92 40.74 3.16
C THR A 473 23.44 40.71 3.26
N GLU A 474 23.96 39.90 4.18
CA GLU A 474 25.36 39.60 4.38
C GLU A 474 25.58 38.09 4.42
N ILE A 475 26.76 37.62 4.01
CA ILE A 475 27.15 36.22 4.14
C ILE A 475 27.56 35.94 5.56
N LEU A 476 26.86 35.02 6.23
CA LEU A 476 27.24 34.56 7.57
C LEU A 476 28.30 33.46 7.54
N ARG A 477 28.15 32.52 6.63
CA ARG A 477 29.08 31.39 6.42
C ARG A 477 28.93 30.77 5.06
N TYR A 478 29.98 30.06 4.65
CA TYR A 478 29.97 29.29 3.40
C TYR A 478 30.80 28.02 3.55
N ARG A 479 30.57 27.05 2.67
CA ARG A 479 31.42 25.88 2.50
C ARG A 479 31.46 25.43 1.05
N GLN A 480 32.55 24.75 0.68
CA GLN A 480 32.72 24.15 -0.63
C GLN A 480 32.19 22.72 -0.63
N VAL A 481 31.52 22.34 -1.69
CA VAL A 481 30.90 21.00 -1.84
C VAL A 481 31.34 20.40 -3.15
N LYS A 482 31.71 19.10 -3.10
CA LYS A 482 31.95 18.29 -4.29
C LYS A 482 30.88 17.20 -4.39
N GLN A 483 30.21 17.16 -5.53
CA GLN A 483 29.22 16.12 -5.82
C GLN A 483 29.48 15.57 -7.22
N LYS A 484 29.88 14.29 -7.30
CA LYS A 484 30.35 13.67 -8.55
C LYS A 484 31.49 14.49 -9.16
N ASN A 485 31.30 15.07 -10.35
CA ASN A 485 32.31 15.91 -11.06
C ASN A 485 31.98 17.42 -10.99
N GLN A 486 31.06 17.84 -10.12
CA GLN A 486 30.68 19.26 -9.98
C GLN A 486 31.16 19.77 -8.61
N GLN A 487 31.65 21.01 -8.64
CA GLN A 487 32.08 21.73 -7.45
C GLN A 487 31.23 23.02 -7.38
N TYR A 488 30.68 23.30 -6.19
CA TYR A 488 29.87 24.47 -5.90
C TYR A 488 30.01 24.90 -4.44
N TYR A 489 29.45 26.06 -4.11
CA TYR A 489 29.44 26.61 -2.76
C TYR A 489 28.05 26.56 -2.16
N GLN A 490 27.98 26.32 -0.89
CA GLN A 490 26.83 26.49 -0.05
C GLN A 490 27.01 27.72 0.81
N VAL A 491 26.04 28.64 0.78
CA VAL A 491 26.13 29.95 1.44
C VAL A 491 24.91 30.15 2.34
N VAL A 492 25.13 30.66 3.54
CA VAL A 492 24.09 31.08 4.48
C VAL A 492 24.09 32.58 4.61
N LEU A 493 22.93 33.22 4.44
CA LEU A 493 22.71 34.64 4.48
C LEU A 493 22.04 35.08 5.81
N SER A 494 22.28 36.31 6.23
CA SER A 494 21.66 36.93 7.41
C SER A 494 20.15 37.15 7.21
N GLU A 495 19.77 37.71 6.09
CA GLU A 495 18.40 37.80 5.63
C GLU A 495 18.27 37.19 4.23
N THR A 496 17.18 36.47 3.99
CA THR A 496 16.99 35.87 2.69
C THR A 496 15.54 35.94 2.21
N PRO A 497 15.33 36.39 0.95
CA PRO A 497 14.03 36.29 0.30
C PRO A 497 13.84 34.93 -0.39
N PHE A 498 14.89 34.10 -0.45
CA PHE A 498 14.87 32.79 -1.13
C PHE A 498 14.17 31.74 -0.27
N TYR A 499 13.10 31.18 -0.79
CA TYR A 499 12.44 30.01 -0.19
C TYR A 499 13.33 28.78 -0.31
N ALA A 500 13.63 28.16 0.81
CA ALA A 500 14.37 26.90 0.84
C ALA A 500 13.42 25.71 0.67
N GLU A 501 13.81 24.72 -0.14
CA GLU A 501 13.01 23.54 -0.44
C GLU A 501 12.43 22.89 0.82
N MET A 502 11.10 22.86 0.92
CA MET A 502 10.36 22.29 2.03
C MET A 502 8.90 22.05 1.62
N GLY A 503 8.24 21.04 2.25
CA GLY A 503 6.81 20.77 2.06
C GLY A 503 6.43 20.40 0.61
N GLY A 504 7.41 19.92 -0.18
CA GLY A 504 7.22 19.58 -1.59
C GLY A 504 7.41 20.76 -2.57
N GLN A 505 7.51 22.01 -2.08
CA GLN A 505 7.84 23.14 -2.94
C GLN A 505 9.37 23.21 -3.15
N VAL A 506 9.81 23.31 -4.42
CA VAL A 506 11.22 23.46 -4.78
C VAL A 506 11.81 24.79 -4.28
N GLY A 507 13.12 24.82 -4.07
CA GLY A 507 13.84 26.01 -3.66
C GLY A 507 13.89 27.08 -4.77
N ASP A 508 14.03 28.33 -4.35
CA ASP A 508 14.16 29.45 -5.24
C ASP A 508 15.53 29.53 -5.92
N LYS A 509 15.53 30.22 -7.05
CA LYS A 509 16.71 30.61 -7.80
C LYS A 509 16.76 32.13 -7.95
N GLY A 510 17.93 32.68 -8.24
CA GLY A 510 18.10 34.10 -8.47
C GLY A 510 19.56 34.54 -8.39
N PHE A 511 19.81 35.70 -7.82
CA PHE A 511 21.15 36.26 -7.79
C PHE A 511 21.45 36.94 -6.46
N LEU A 512 22.72 36.88 -6.06
CA LEU A 512 23.31 37.85 -5.15
C LEU A 512 24.02 38.90 -6.00
N ILE A 513 23.84 40.18 -5.67
CA ILE A 513 24.38 41.31 -6.42
C ILE A 513 25.24 42.14 -5.47
N ASP A 514 26.51 42.38 -5.84
CA ASP A 514 27.43 43.21 -5.04
C ASP A 514 27.24 44.72 -5.27
N ALA A 515 28.03 45.54 -4.61
CA ALA A 515 27.97 47.00 -4.73
C ALA A 515 28.35 47.50 -6.12
N GLU A 516 29.13 46.74 -6.88
CA GLU A 516 29.55 47.06 -8.24
C GLU A 516 28.50 46.59 -9.27
N GLY A 517 27.46 45.88 -8.84
CA GLY A 517 26.38 45.40 -9.71
C GLY A 517 26.68 44.04 -10.38
N LYS A 518 27.77 43.38 -9.98
CA LYS A 518 28.08 42.03 -10.46
C LYS A 518 27.10 41.00 -9.86
N LYS A 519 26.60 40.09 -10.69
CA LYS A 519 25.60 39.09 -10.34
C LYS A 519 26.27 37.74 -10.14
N TYR A 520 25.96 37.10 -9.01
CA TYR A 520 26.36 35.74 -8.65
C TYR A 520 25.13 34.86 -8.58
N GLU A 521 25.08 33.85 -9.43
CA GLU A 521 23.91 32.99 -9.58
C GLU A 521 23.69 32.12 -8.33
N VAL A 522 22.48 32.18 -7.75
CA VAL A 522 21.92 31.20 -6.83
C VAL A 522 21.09 30.23 -7.67
N PHE A 523 21.65 29.06 -7.98
CA PHE A 523 20.99 28.09 -8.87
C PHE A 523 19.99 27.17 -8.17
N ASP A 524 20.01 27.09 -6.82
CA ASP A 524 19.01 26.39 -5.99
C ASP A 524 19.11 26.86 -4.54
N THR A 525 18.04 26.62 -3.75
CA THR A 525 18.02 26.90 -2.30
C THR A 525 17.45 25.71 -1.55
N LYS A 526 18.29 25.10 -0.70
CA LYS A 526 17.94 23.89 0.09
C LYS A 526 17.79 24.22 1.57
N ARG A 527 17.11 23.35 2.29
CA ARG A 527 16.98 23.45 3.75
C ARG A 527 17.88 22.42 4.45
N GLU A 528 18.67 22.87 5.38
CA GLU A 528 19.50 22.03 6.25
C GLU A 528 19.43 22.57 7.69
N ASN A 529 18.99 21.76 8.65
CA ASN A 529 18.88 22.14 10.08
C ASN A 529 18.20 23.50 10.31
N ASN A 530 17.06 23.73 9.68
CA ASN A 530 16.30 24.98 9.69
C ASN A 530 16.98 26.20 9.04
N LEU A 531 18.10 26.03 8.36
CA LEU A 531 18.80 27.07 7.63
C LEU A 531 18.47 27.00 6.13
N ALA A 532 18.31 28.15 5.51
CA ALA A 532 18.29 28.29 4.05
C ALA A 532 19.72 28.24 3.51
N ILE A 533 20.01 27.25 2.68
CA ILE A 533 21.33 27.04 2.09
C ILE A 533 21.26 27.42 0.60
N HIS A 534 21.94 28.48 0.21
CA HIS A 534 21.98 28.97 -1.16
C HIS A 534 23.12 28.27 -1.92
N LEU A 535 22.82 27.62 -3.03
CA LEU A 535 23.78 26.90 -3.86
C LEU A 535 24.29 27.79 -4.98
N MET A 536 25.63 28.02 -5.03
CA MET A 536 26.27 28.94 -5.93
C MET A 536 27.49 28.32 -6.61
N LYS A 537 27.72 28.65 -7.89
CA LYS A 537 28.92 28.18 -8.61
C LYS A 537 30.19 28.96 -8.26
N GLU A 538 30.03 30.24 -7.91
CA GLU A 538 31.11 31.14 -7.51
C GLU A 538 30.71 31.99 -6.30
N LEU A 539 31.67 32.41 -5.51
CA LEU A 539 31.45 33.30 -4.37
C LEU A 539 31.66 34.77 -4.80
N PRO A 540 31.00 35.73 -4.12
CA PRO A 540 31.33 37.14 -4.22
C PRO A 540 32.81 37.42 -3.90
N SER A 541 33.38 38.41 -4.59
CA SER A 541 34.79 38.78 -4.40
C SER A 541 35.03 39.37 -3.02
N ASP A 542 34.06 40.12 -2.48
CA ASP A 542 33.99 40.61 -1.13
C ASP A 542 32.95 39.82 -0.35
N LEU A 543 33.39 39.02 0.60
CA LEU A 543 32.55 38.18 1.45
C LEU A 543 31.95 38.90 2.65
N GLU A 544 32.59 40.01 3.08
CA GLU A 544 32.15 40.81 4.21
C GLU A 544 31.25 41.98 3.78
N GLY A 545 31.13 42.22 2.47
CA GLY A 545 30.34 43.29 1.90
C GLY A 545 28.83 43.00 1.94
N THR A 546 28.04 44.08 1.99
CA THR A 546 26.59 44.00 1.86
C THR A 546 26.20 43.64 0.43
N LEU A 547 25.37 42.64 0.27
CA LEU A 547 24.86 42.13 -1.00
C LEU A 547 23.35 42.40 -1.11
N ARG A 548 22.88 42.46 -2.31
CA ARG A 548 21.45 42.46 -2.61
C ARG A 548 21.04 41.07 -3.08
N ALA A 549 20.21 40.38 -2.31
CA ALA A 549 19.62 39.09 -2.66
C ALA A 549 18.35 39.30 -3.46
N VAL A 550 18.26 38.73 -4.66
CA VAL A 550 17.16 38.95 -5.60
C VAL A 550 16.68 37.61 -6.13
N VAL A 551 15.42 37.24 -5.84
CA VAL A 551 14.77 36.02 -6.32
C VAL A 551 14.31 36.21 -7.78
N SER A 552 14.33 35.15 -8.57
CA SER A 552 13.71 35.12 -9.90
C SER A 552 12.18 35.25 -9.79
N GLU A 553 11.66 36.46 -9.96
CA GLU A 553 10.25 36.80 -9.71
C GLU A 553 9.32 35.96 -10.59
N GLU A 554 9.60 35.84 -11.86
CA GLU A 554 8.79 35.08 -12.82
C GLU A 554 8.72 33.59 -12.43
N ARG A 555 9.86 32.98 -12.06
CA ARG A 555 9.90 31.60 -11.61
C ARG A 555 9.14 31.42 -10.30
N ARG A 556 9.31 32.35 -9.33
CA ARG A 556 8.60 32.35 -8.05
C ARG A 556 7.08 32.42 -8.27
N HIS A 557 6.59 33.28 -9.13
CA HIS A 557 5.17 33.39 -9.44
C HIS A 557 4.59 32.09 -10.01
N ARG A 558 5.32 31.41 -10.92
CA ARG A 558 4.88 30.10 -11.43
C ARG A 558 4.82 29.02 -10.35
N ILE A 559 5.79 28.99 -9.44
CA ILE A 559 5.78 28.07 -8.29
C ILE A 559 4.59 28.38 -7.37
N GLU A 560 4.37 29.64 -7.02
CA GLU A 560 3.24 30.08 -6.18
C GLU A 560 1.89 29.74 -6.80
N ALA A 561 1.75 29.88 -8.12
CA ALA A 561 0.55 29.50 -8.87
C ALA A 561 0.29 27.99 -8.76
N ASN A 562 1.30 27.18 -9.04
CA ASN A 562 1.21 25.72 -8.91
C ASN A 562 0.96 25.29 -7.45
N HIS A 563 1.57 25.95 -6.46
CA HIS A 563 1.35 25.63 -5.05
C HIS A 563 -0.08 25.96 -4.62
N SER A 564 -0.57 27.12 -4.99
CA SER A 564 -1.95 27.52 -4.68
C SER A 564 -2.97 26.65 -5.43
N ALA A 565 -2.67 26.24 -6.67
CA ALA A 565 -3.46 25.28 -7.42
C ALA A 565 -3.51 23.89 -6.72
N THR A 566 -2.43 23.49 -6.03
CA THR A 566 -2.38 22.23 -5.25
C THR A 566 -3.39 22.23 -4.11
N HIS A 567 -3.55 23.35 -3.39
CA HIS A 567 -4.57 23.50 -2.35
C HIS A 567 -5.98 23.38 -2.91
N LEU A 568 -6.27 24.05 -4.03
CA LEU A 568 -7.57 23.97 -4.69
C LEU A 568 -7.84 22.56 -5.24
N LEU A 569 -6.82 21.89 -5.73
CA LEU A 569 -6.88 20.50 -6.20
C LEU A 569 -7.21 19.55 -5.04
N HIS A 570 -6.54 19.68 -3.89
CA HIS A 570 -6.78 18.85 -2.72
C HIS A 570 -8.23 18.97 -2.24
N GLU A 571 -8.73 20.20 -2.12
CA GLU A 571 -10.12 20.44 -1.75
C GLU A 571 -11.10 19.85 -2.77
N ALA A 572 -10.88 20.04 -4.08
CA ALA A 572 -11.72 19.51 -5.13
C ALA A 572 -11.73 17.97 -5.14
N LEU A 573 -10.59 17.33 -4.90
CA LEU A 573 -10.51 15.88 -4.76
C LEU A 573 -11.32 15.37 -3.57
N ARG A 574 -11.26 16.05 -2.43
CA ARG A 574 -12.08 15.71 -1.26
C ARG A 574 -13.58 15.87 -1.52
N GLU A 575 -13.97 16.89 -2.25
CA GLU A 575 -15.36 17.12 -2.62
C GLU A 575 -15.91 16.03 -3.56
N VAL A 576 -15.09 15.59 -4.55
CA VAL A 576 -15.51 14.61 -5.57
C VAL A 576 -15.36 13.16 -5.11
N LEU A 577 -14.27 12.84 -4.40
CA LEU A 577 -13.91 11.47 -4.04
C LEU A 577 -14.24 11.12 -2.59
N GLY A 578 -14.39 12.13 -1.73
CA GLY A 578 -14.71 11.96 -0.32
C GLY A 578 -13.62 12.44 0.64
N THR A 579 -13.99 12.60 1.91
CA THR A 579 -13.14 13.19 2.97
C THR A 579 -11.92 12.32 3.35
N HIS A 580 -11.86 11.05 2.93
CA HIS A 580 -10.73 10.17 3.11
C HIS A 580 -9.49 10.55 2.28
N VAL A 581 -9.66 11.43 1.29
CA VAL A 581 -8.53 11.95 0.51
C VAL A 581 -7.65 12.80 1.43
N GLU A 582 -6.43 12.33 1.66
CA GLU A 582 -5.37 12.98 2.42
C GLU A 582 -4.10 13.04 1.59
N GLN A 583 -3.36 14.13 1.68
CA GLN A 583 -2.05 14.23 1.02
C GLN A 583 -1.07 13.20 1.59
N LYS A 584 -0.42 12.45 0.71
CA LYS A 584 0.67 11.50 1.04
C LYS A 584 2.03 11.97 0.55
N GLY A 585 2.04 12.89 -0.39
CA GLY A 585 3.23 13.54 -0.93
C GLY A 585 2.85 14.70 -1.84
N SER A 586 3.77 15.64 -2.02
CA SER A 586 3.62 16.76 -2.94
C SER A 586 4.96 17.09 -3.58
N PHE A 587 4.91 17.58 -4.80
CA PHE A 587 6.04 18.22 -5.49
C PHE A 587 5.51 19.38 -6.31
N VAL A 588 6.05 20.56 -6.07
CA VAL A 588 5.62 21.81 -6.71
C VAL A 588 6.82 22.53 -7.26
N SER A 589 6.87 22.68 -8.59
CA SER A 589 7.89 23.42 -9.33
C SER A 589 7.25 24.53 -10.17
N ASP A 590 8.07 25.24 -10.93
CA ASP A 590 7.63 26.24 -11.92
C ASP A 590 7.00 25.62 -13.17
N GLU A 591 7.22 24.31 -13.41
CA GLU A 591 6.74 23.61 -14.62
C GLU A 591 5.53 22.72 -14.33
N VAL A 592 5.51 22.03 -13.18
CA VAL A 592 4.52 21.01 -12.87
C VAL A 592 4.25 20.95 -11.37
N LEU A 593 3.05 20.58 -11.02
CA LEU A 593 2.70 20.10 -9.68
C LEU A 593 2.36 18.61 -9.70
N ARG A 594 2.77 17.90 -8.68
CA ARG A 594 2.40 16.49 -8.41
C ARG A 594 1.78 16.38 -7.05
N PHE A 595 0.66 15.71 -6.97
CA PHE A 595 -0.09 15.53 -5.74
C PHE A 595 -0.38 14.04 -5.53
N ASP A 596 0.25 13.46 -4.51
CA ASP A 596 0.04 12.09 -4.10
C ASP A 596 -0.98 12.05 -2.96
N PHE A 597 -2.02 11.27 -3.10
CA PHE A 597 -3.13 11.25 -2.14
C PHE A 597 -3.64 9.85 -1.86
N ALA A 598 -4.22 9.67 -0.67
CA ALA A 598 -4.86 8.43 -0.29
C ALA A 598 -6.15 8.22 -1.07
N HIS A 599 -6.19 7.19 -1.91
CA HIS A 599 -7.40 6.73 -2.57
C HIS A 599 -7.23 5.28 -3.02
N PHE A 600 -8.28 4.49 -2.87
CA PHE A 600 -8.26 3.04 -3.01
C PHE A 600 -8.43 2.56 -4.46
N ALA A 601 -9.05 3.35 -5.33
CA ALA A 601 -9.36 3.00 -6.72
C ALA A 601 -8.72 3.97 -7.72
N LYS A 602 -8.71 3.60 -9.00
CA LYS A 602 -8.42 4.51 -10.10
C LYS A 602 -9.48 5.62 -10.14
N VAL A 603 -9.05 6.86 -10.33
CA VAL A 603 -9.98 7.97 -10.50
C VAL A 603 -10.52 7.95 -11.93
N GLU A 604 -11.85 7.90 -12.04
CA GLU A 604 -12.50 7.81 -13.35
C GLU A 604 -12.35 9.12 -14.14
N PRO A 605 -12.30 9.04 -15.48
CA PRO A 605 -12.12 10.24 -16.32
C PRO A 605 -13.15 11.35 -16.08
N GLU A 606 -14.39 10.98 -15.76
CA GLU A 606 -15.44 11.97 -15.46
C GLU A 606 -15.23 12.65 -14.10
N GLN A 607 -14.74 11.90 -13.09
CA GLN A 607 -14.36 12.46 -11.79
C GLN A 607 -13.19 13.44 -11.95
N LEU A 608 -12.16 13.08 -12.75
CA LEU A 608 -11.05 13.99 -13.05
C LEU A 608 -11.52 15.28 -13.72
N ARG A 609 -12.46 15.19 -14.67
CA ARG A 609 -13.06 16.38 -15.30
C ARG A 609 -13.85 17.21 -14.30
N GLN A 610 -14.56 16.59 -13.38
CA GLN A 610 -15.28 17.27 -12.31
C GLN A 610 -14.32 18.02 -11.38
N VAL A 611 -13.25 17.38 -10.95
CA VAL A 611 -12.17 18.01 -10.16
C VAL A 611 -11.59 19.21 -10.90
N GLU A 612 -11.24 19.05 -12.17
CA GLU A 612 -10.67 20.13 -12.99
C GLU A 612 -11.63 21.32 -13.16
N ARG A 613 -12.93 21.04 -13.34
CA ARG A 613 -13.97 22.08 -13.39
C ARG A 613 -14.11 22.84 -12.08
N LEU A 614 -14.04 22.15 -10.94
CA LEU A 614 -14.10 22.76 -9.60
C LEU A 614 -12.88 23.66 -9.36
N VAL A 615 -11.67 23.17 -9.62
CA VAL A 615 -10.45 23.97 -9.51
C VAL A 615 -10.56 25.22 -10.41
N SER A 616 -10.92 25.04 -11.69
CA SER A 616 -11.09 26.16 -12.63
C SER A 616 -12.18 27.15 -12.20
N ALA A 617 -13.26 26.68 -11.55
CA ALA A 617 -14.29 27.55 -11.01
C ALA A 617 -13.77 28.44 -9.87
N ARG A 618 -12.98 27.85 -8.95
CA ARG A 618 -12.34 28.58 -7.84
C ARG A 618 -11.28 29.58 -8.33
N ILE A 619 -10.56 29.22 -9.38
CA ILE A 619 -9.63 30.15 -10.06
C ILE A 619 -10.39 31.36 -10.60
N ARG A 620 -11.47 31.16 -11.34
CA ARG A 620 -12.30 32.24 -11.90
C ARG A 620 -13.01 33.07 -10.84
N ALA A 621 -13.23 32.53 -9.63
CA ALA A 621 -13.82 33.26 -8.51
C ALA A 621 -12.86 34.28 -7.91
N ASP A 622 -11.58 34.26 -8.29
CA ASP A 622 -10.52 35.16 -7.83
C ASP A 622 -10.49 35.36 -6.32
N LEU A 623 -10.48 34.23 -5.59
CA LEU A 623 -10.51 34.20 -4.14
C LEU A 623 -9.22 34.80 -3.57
N PRO A 624 -9.28 35.78 -2.64
CA PRO A 624 -8.10 36.39 -2.06
C PRO A 624 -7.39 35.41 -1.10
N LEU A 625 -6.06 35.52 -1.03
CA LEU A 625 -5.26 34.86 -0.03
C LEU A 625 -5.58 35.42 1.36
N GLN A 626 -5.95 34.55 2.29
CA GLN A 626 -5.97 34.85 3.72
C GLN A 626 -4.84 34.06 4.40
N GLU A 627 -3.92 34.79 5.00
CA GLU A 627 -2.74 34.24 5.64
C GLU A 627 -2.77 34.56 7.14
N PHE A 628 -2.65 33.52 7.97
CA PHE A 628 -2.56 33.63 9.41
C PHE A 628 -1.23 33.05 9.87
N ARG A 629 -0.35 33.89 10.39
CA ARG A 629 0.98 33.50 10.84
C ARG A 629 0.99 33.30 12.35
N GLU A 630 1.83 32.38 12.83
CA GLU A 630 2.04 32.12 14.26
C GLU A 630 0.74 31.80 15.04
N VAL A 631 -0.16 31.03 14.44
CA VAL A 631 -1.41 30.60 15.10
C VAL A 631 -1.12 29.41 16.01
N PRO A 632 -1.64 29.37 17.25
CA PRO A 632 -1.59 28.18 18.08
C PRO A 632 -2.22 27.00 17.34
N ILE A 633 -1.61 25.79 17.42
CA ILE A 633 -2.03 24.65 16.62
C ILE A 633 -3.49 24.24 16.87
N ASP A 634 -3.97 24.35 18.11
CA ASP A 634 -5.36 24.00 18.45
C ASP A 634 -6.35 25.02 17.86
N GLU A 635 -6.05 26.32 17.94
CA GLU A 635 -6.86 27.36 17.28
C GLU A 635 -6.91 27.17 15.77
N ALA A 636 -5.78 26.80 15.16
CA ALA A 636 -5.70 26.53 13.73
C ALA A 636 -6.55 25.31 13.32
N ARG A 637 -6.65 24.28 14.17
CA ARG A 637 -7.57 23.15 13.97
C ARG A 637 -9.04 23.56 14.09
N ASP A 638 -9.36 24.42 15.06
CA ASP A 638 -10.72 24.96 15.25
C ASP A 638 -11.15 25.82 14.05
N MET A 639 -10.19 26.45 13.36
CA MET A 639 -10.43 27.15 12.08
C MET A 639 -10.76 26.17 10.93
N GLY A 640 -10.73 24.86 11.15
CA GLY A 640 -10.95 23.83 10.13
C GLY A 640 -9.72 23.58 9.23
N ALA A 641 -8.54 24.04 9.64
CA ALA A 641 -7.33 23.90 8.86
C ALA A 641 -6.83 22.45 8.86
N MET A 642 -6.56 21.90 7.68
CA MET A 642 -6.05 20.55 7.52
C MET A 642 -4.54 20.52 7.76
N ALA A 643 -4.11 19.61 8.63
CA ALA A 643 -2.71 19.28 8.83
C ALA A 643 -2.25 18.23 7.83
N LEU A 644 -1.08 18.39 7.22
CA LEU A 644 -0.51 17.40 6.33
C LEU A 644 -0.03 16.18 7.12
N PHE A 645 -0.33 15.01 6.60
CA PHE A 645 0.00 13.74 7.28
C PHE A 645 1.52 13.53 7.34
N GLY A 646 2.04 13.32 8.56
CA GLY A 646 3.44 12.95 8.81
C GLY A 646 4.41 14.11 9.02
N GLU A 647 3.96 15.37 8.94
CA GLU A 647 4.77 16.51 9.34
C GLU A 647 4.70 16.75 10.85
N LYS A 648 5.86 17.08 11.44
CA LYS A 648 5.94 17.53 12.84
C LYS A 648 5.79 19.04 12.87
N TYR A 649 4.65 19.50 13.33
CA TYR A 649 4.39 20.93 13.54
C TYR A 649 4.86 21.35 14.94
N GLY A 650 5.34 22.57 15.05
CA GLY A 650 5.56 23.20 16.36
C GLY A 650 4.25 23.61 17.03
N ASP A 651 4.33 24.23 18.20
CA ASP A 651 3.16 24.73 18.94
C ASP A 651 2.39 25.84 18.18
N ARG A 652 3.06 26.47 17.21
CA ARG A 652 2.48 27.52 16.35
C ARG A 652 2.69 27.20 14.89
N VAL A 653 1.66 27.46 14.09
CA VAL A 653 1.62 27.11 12.67
C VAL A 653 1.19 28.28 11.79
N ARG A 654 1.53 28.23 10.51
CA ARG A 654 1.03 29.14 9.49
C ARG A 654 -0.16 28.47 8.77
N VAL A 655 -1.26 29.21 8.67
CA VAL A 655 -2.50 28.77 7.99
C VAL A 655 -2.72 29.59 6.72
N ILE A 656 -2.98 28.90 5.64
CA ILE A 656 -3.33 29.48 4.32
C ILE A 656 -4.78 29.13 4.01
N ARG A 657 -5.54 30.14 3.58
CA ARG A 657 -6.95 29.97 3.21
C ARG A 657 -7.26 30.67 1.89
N PHE A 658 -7.91 29.93 1.00
CA PHE A 658 -8.56 30.41 -0.21
C PHE A 658 -10.04 29.97 -0.20
N GLY A 659 -10.94 30.87 0.18
CA GLY A 659 -12.35 30.53 0.36
C GLY A 659 -12.56 29.44 1.41
N SER A 660 -13.02 28.26 1.00
CA SER A 660 -13.22 27.08 1.86
C SER A 660 -11.95 26.23 2.04
N SER A 661 -10.98 26.29 1.14
CA SER A 661 -9.71 25.59 1.28
C SER A 661 -8.88 26.22 2.38
N THR A 662 -8.60 25.46 3.46
CA THR A 662 -7.85 25.94 4.62
C THR A 662 -6.85 24.86 5.05
N GLU A 663 -5.54 25.18 5.03
CA GLU A 663 -4.48 24.19 5.27
C GLU A 663 -3.29 24.77 6.07
N PHE A 664 -2.59 23.94 6.84
CA PHE A 664 -1.27 24.28 7.38
C PHE A 664 -0.26 24.28 6.24
N CYS A 665 0.34 25.41 5.95
CA CYS A 665 1.28 25.52 4.85
C CYS A 665 2.40 26.53 5.09
N GLY A 666 3.66 26.06 4.93
CA GLY A 666 4.86 26.89 5.01
C GLY A 666 5.34 27.44 3.66
N GLY A 667 4.66 27.08 2.55
CA GLY A 667 5.07 27.50 1.22
C GLY A 667 4.68 28.91 0.83
N THR A 668 5.16 29.38 -0.34
CA THR A 668 4.78 30.67 -0.90
C THR A 668 3.54 30.56 -1.79
N HIS A 669 2.69 31.57 -1.78
CA HIS A 669 1.39 31.55 -2.47
C HIS A 669 1.11 32.83 -3.23
N ILE A 670 0.28 32.72 -4.27
CA ILE A 670 -0.26 33.88 -4.99
C ILE A 670 -1.23 34.68 -4.09
N ARG A 671 -1.42 35.95 -4.42
CA ARG A 671 -2.30 36.85 -3.64
C ARG A 671 -3.79 36.63 -3.90
N SER A 672 -4.17 36.05 -5.05
CA SER A 672 -5.54 35.64 -5.35
C SER A 672 -5.56 34.51 -6.38
N THR A 673 -6.60 33.66 -6.33
CA THR A 673 -6.67 32.46 -7.16
C THR A 673 -6.75 32.75 -8.66
N GLY A 674 -7.24 33.93 -9.07
CA GLY A 674 -7.28 34.35 -10.49
C GLY A 674 -5.89 34.43 -11.14
N ARG A 675 -4.83 34.63 -10.35
CA ARG A 675 -3.45 34.63 -10.82
C ARG A 675 -2.88 33.26 -11.17
N ILE A 676 -3.56 32.17 -10.85
CA ILE A 676 -3.18 30.82 -11.28
C ILE A 676 -3.29 30.69 -12.81
N GLY A 677 -4.26 31.35 -13.42
CA GLY A 677 -4.55 31.23 -14.85
C GLY A 677 -5.21 29.89 -15.19
N THR A 678 -4.87 29.34 -16.33
CA THR A 678 -5.40 28.06 -16.81
C THR A 678 -4.86 26.91 -15.94
N PHE A 679 -5.70 25.91 -15.65
CA PHE A 679 -5.32 24.70 -14.92
C PHE A 679 -5.70 23.45 -15.71
N ARG A 680 -4.77 22.49 -15.83
CA ARG A 680 -4.99 21.20 -16.51
C ARG A 680 -4.38 20.04 -15.75
N ILE A 681 -5.15 18.97 -15.62
CA ILE A 681 -4.64 17.66 -15.16
C ILE A 681 -4.02 16.95 -16.36
N LEU A 682 -2.76 16.56 -16.26
CA LEU A 682 -2.01 15.85 -17.31
C LEU A 682 -2.19 14.34 -17.21
N SER A 683 -2.09 13.81 -15.99
CA SER A 683 -2.15 12.37 -15.76
C SER A 683 -2.68 12.03 -14.38
N GLU A 684 -3.21 10.81 -14.27
CA GLU A 684 -3.56 10.15 -13.01
C GLU A 684 -2.99 8.75 -13.03
N SER A 685 -2.27 8.36 -11.96
CA SER A 685 -1.60 7.06 -11.90
C SER A 685 -1.52 6.52 -10.46
N SER A 686 -1.23 5.21 -10.34
CA SER A 686 -0.93 4.60 -9.04
C SER A 686 0.55 4.75 -8.71
N VAL A 687 0.86 5.20 -7.50
CA VAL A 687 2.24 5.28 -6.97
C VAL A 687 2.53 4.08 -6.06
N ALA A 688 1.56 3.75 -5.23
CA ALA A 688 1.59 2.63 -4.32
C ALA A 688 0.16 2.16 -4.06
N ALA A 689 0.02 0.98 -3.46
CA ALA A 689 -1.31 0.51 -3.09
C ALA A 689 -1.98 1.50 -2.12
N GLY A 690 -3.18 1.96 -2.47
CA GLY A 690 -3.92 2.98 -1.73
C GLY A 690 -3.39 4.41 -1.87
N VAL A 691 -2.44 4.65 -2.79
CA VAL A 691 -1.91 6.00 -3.08
C VAL A 691 -1.98 6.27 -4.58
N ARG A 692 -2.71 7.31 -4.94
CA ARG A 692 -2.84 7.82 -6.31
C ARG A 692 -2.04 9.10 -6.48
N ARG A 693 -1.57 9.35 -7.69
CA ARG A 693 -0.85 10.56 -8.10
C ARG A 693 -1.62 11.30 -9.18
N ILE A 694 -1.79 12.58 -9.01
CA ILE A 694 -2.16 13.50 -10.07
C ILE A 694 -0.94 14.35 -10.42
N GLU A 695 -0.68 14.48 -11.72
CA GLU A 695 0.21 15.49 -12.27
C GLU A 695 -0.63 16.54 -12.98
N ALA A 696 -0.36 17.82 -12.71
CA ALA A 696 -1.10 18.93 -13.28
C ALA A 696 -0.18 20.12 -13.53
N VAL A 697 -0.64 21.04 -14.35
CA VAL A 697 0.05 22.28 -14.72
C VAL A 697 -0.90 23.47 -14.59
N SER A 698 -0.33 24.66 -14.34
CA SER A 698 -1.09 25.91 -14.32
C SER A 698 -0.43 27.01 -15.12
N GLY A 699 -1.18 28.10 -15.38
CA GLY A 699 -0.69 29.31 -16.10
C GLY A 699 -0.13 29.00 -17.47
N GLU A 700 1.04 29.54 -17.75
CA GLU A 700 1.73 29.44 -19.06
C GLU A 700 2.02 27.96 -19.44
N ALA A 701 2.36 27.09 -18.48
CA ALA A 701 2.60 25.69 -18.78
C ALA A 701 1.32 24.97 -19.24
N ALA A 702 0.17 25.33 -18.67
CA ALA A 702 -1.13 24.81 -19.11
C ALA A 702 -1.54 25.37 -20.48
N GLU A 703 -1.27 26.63 -20.74
CA GLU A 703 -1.53 27.27 -22.07
C GLU A 703 -0.66 26.62 -23.15
N LYS A 704 0.62 26.45 -22.87
CA LYS A 704 1.53 25.75 -23.79
C LYS A 704 1.05 24.34 -24.11
N TYR A 705 0.64 23.59 -23.09
CA TYR A 705 0.08 22.23 -23.27
C TYR A 705 -1.16 22.23 -24.19
N LEU A 706 -2.04 23.22 -24.05
CA LEU A 706 -3.20 23.37 -24.94
C LEU A 706 -2.81 23.74 -26.38
N TYR A 707 -1.83 24.62 -26.55
CA TYR A 707 -1.30 24.97 -27.88
C TYR A 707 -0.65 23.76 -28.56
N ASP A 708 0.17 23.00 -27.83
CA ASP A 708 0.81 21.78 -28.35
C ASP A 708 -0.24 20.76 -28.82
N ILE A 709 -1.37 20.64 -28.10
CA ILE A 709 -2.49 19.79 -28.54
C ILE A 709 -3.18 20.35 -29.78
N ASP A 710 -3.43 21.65 -29.84
CA ASP A 710 -4.07 22.28 -31.02
C ASP A 710 -3.18 22.13 -32.26
N ASP A 711 -1.89 22.39 -32.16
CA ASP A 711 -0.91 22.21 -33.22
C ASP A 711 -0.85 20.76 -33.72
N MET A 712 -0.92 19.80 -32.79
CA MET A 712 -1.00 18.37 -33.13
C MET A 712 -2.28 18.08 -33.92
N ILE A 713 -3.43 18.57 -33.45
CA ILE A 713 -4.71 18.39 -34.15
C ILE A 713 -4.68 19.02 -35.51
N GLN A 714 -4.11 20.22 -35.64
CA GLN A 714 -3.97 20.90 -36.96
C GLN A 714 -3.04 20.13 -37.90
N SER A 715 -1.94 19.60 -37.37
CA SER A 715 -1.02 18.77 -38.14
C SER A 715 -1.71 17.48 -38.65
N ILE A 716 -2.47 16.81 -37.81
CA ILE A 716 -3.26 15.64 -38.20
C ILE A 716 -4.31 16.02 -39.24
N ARG A 717 -5.02 17.16 -39.05
CA ARG A 717 -5.97 17.68 -40.04
C ARG A 717 -5.32 17.89 -41.40
N GLY A 718 -4.08 18.41 -41.44
CA GLY A 718 -3.31 18.60 -42.65
C GLY A 718 -3.10 17.31 -43.45
N LEU A 719 -2.88 16.17 -42.76
CA LEU A 719 -2.75 14.85 -43.40
C LEU A 719 -4.07 14.37 -44.06
N PHE A 720 -5.21 14.89 -43.62
CA PHE A 720 -6.54 14.56 -44.16
C PHE A 720 -7.19 15.73 -44.96
N ASN A 721 -6.39 16.48 -45.67
CA ASN A 721 -6.86 17.60 -46.50
C ASN A 721 -7.73 18.63 -45.75
N ASN A 722 -7.37 18.91 -44.50
CA ASN A 722 -8.10 19.81 -43.61
C ASN A 722 -9.58 19.43 -43.39
N SER A 723 -9.89 18.14 -43.43
CA SER A 723 -11.26 17.65 -43.23
C SER A 723 -11.87 18.22 -41.95
N PRO A 724 -13.08 18.79 -42.00
CA PRO A 724 -13.78 19.20 -40.78
C PRO A 724 -14.26 18.05 -39.94
N GLN A 725 -14.34 16.85 -40.50
CA GLN A 725 -14.75 15.61 -39.82
C GLN A 725 -13.57 14.64 -39.65
N LEU A 726 -12.54 15.07 -38.94
CA LEU A 726 -11.28 14.35 -38.82
C LEU A 726 -11.45 12.88 -38.37
N LEU A 727 -12.25 12.62 -37.33
CA LEU A 727 -12.50 11.27 -36.84
C LEU A 727 -13.13 10.36 -37.91
N THR A 728 -14.05 10.89 -38.71
CA THR A 728 -14.66 10.14 -39.83
C THR A 728 -13.63 9.83 -40.92
N ALA A 729 -12.75 10.79 -41.24
CA ALA A 729 -11.66 10.58 -42.21
C ALA A 729 -10.66 9.51 -41.75
N ILE A 730 -10.29 9.51 -40.46
CA ILE A 730 -9.40 8.48 -39.87
C ILE A 730 -10.06 7.10 -39.90
N LYS A 731 -11.33 6.97 -39.51
CA LYS A 731 -12.06 5.72 -39.56
C LYS A 731 -12.14 5.18 -40.99
N LYS A 732 -12.45 6.04 -41.96
CA LYS A 732 -12.50 5.66 -43.36
C LYS A 732 -11.15 5.11 -43.86
N MET A 733 -10.04 5.79 -43.51
CA MET A 733 -8.69 5.32 -43.85
C MET A 733 -8.37 3.96 -43.21
N GLN A 734 -8.81 3.71 -41.98
CA GLN A 734 -8.65 2.40 -41.33
C GLN A 734 -9.44 1.29 -42.04
N GLU A 735 -10.69 1.58 -42.43
CA GLU A 735 -11.53 0.68 -43.23
C GLU A 735 -10.89 0.39 -44.58
N GLU A 736 -10.46 1.42 -45.31
CA GLU A 736 -9.77 1.27 -46.60
C GLU A 736 -8.49 0.46 -46.50
N ASN A 737 -7.68 0.68 -45.47
CA ASN A 737 -6.46 -0.12 -45.22
C ASN A 737 -6.76 -1.59 -44.91
N THR A 738 -7.82 -1.85 -44.15
CA THR A 738 -8.28 -3.21 -43.87
C THR A 738 -8.75 -3.91 -45.16
N ASP A 739 -9.53 -3.22 -46.00
CA ASP A 739 -10.00 -3.74 -47.27
C ASP A 739 -8.85 -3.98 -48.25
N LEU A 740 -7.90 -3.05 -48.36
CA LEU A 740 -6.70 -3.24 -49.17
C LEU A 740 -5.89 -4.45 -48.71
N GLY A 741 -5.73 -4.63 -47.41
CA GLY A 741 -5.07 -5.83 -46.83
C GLY A 741 -5.78 -7.12 -47.23
N ARG A 742 -7.11 -7.12 -47.23
CA ARG A 742 -7.92 -8.28 -47.71
C ARG A 742 -7.73 -8.52 -49.21
N GLN A 743 -7.79 -7.47 -50.03
CA GLN A 743 -7.61 -7.59 -51.50
C GLN A 743 -6.21 -8.10 -51.84
N VAL A 744 -5.16 -7.59 -51.19
CA VAL A 744 -3.79 -8.10 -51.34
C VAL A 744 -3.69 -9.54 -50.97
N GLY A 745 -4.33 -9.95 -49.87
CA GLY A 745 -4.38 -11.36 -49.44
C GLY A 745 -5.10 -12.27 -50.42
N GLU A 746 -6.19 -11.83 -51.03
CA GLU A 746 -6.92 -12.55 -52.08
C GLU A 746 -6.09 -12.67 -53.33
N PHE A 747 -5.46 -11.59 -53.80
CA PHE A 747 -4.58 -11.57 -54.97
C PHE A 747 -3.38 -12.53 -54.78
N VAL A 748 -2.74 -12.50 -53.58
CA VAL A 748 -1.66 -13.42 -53.28
C VAL A 748 -2.13 -14.88 -53.30
N ARG A 749 -3.31 -15.20 -52.76
CA ARG A 749 -3.89 -16.55 -52.85
C ARG A 749 -4.18 -16.98 -54.25
N GLN A 750 -4.73 -16.06 -55.08
CA GLN A 750 -4.99 -16.37 -56.49
C GLN A 750 -3.70 -16.67 -57.24
N GLN A 751 -2.67 -15.82 -57.09
CA GLN A 751 -1.34 -16.05 -57.69
C GLN A 751 -0.72 -17.39 -57.24
N THR A 752 -0.82 -17.68 -55.95
CA THR A 752 -0.33 -18.94 -55.37
C THR A 752 -1.05 -20.14 -56.03
N SER A 753 -2.38 -20.07 -56.14
CA SER A 753 -3.19 -21.13 -56.78
C SER A 753 -2.87 -21.29 -58.25
N GLU A 754 -2.74 -20.21 -59.01
CA GLU A 754 -2.37 -20.26 -60.42
C GLU A 754 -0.97 -20.86 -60.66
N LEU A 755 0.01 -20.46 -59.84
CA LEU A 755 1.37 -21.01 -59.94
C LEU A 755 1.38 -22.49 -59.59
N LYS A 756 0.69 -22.89 -58.53
CA LYS A 756 0.53 -24.30 -58.15
C LYS A 756 -0.08 -25.10 -59.29
N HIS A 757 -1.17 -24.61 -59.91
CA HIS A 757 -1.84 -25.32 -61.01
C HIS A 757 -0.90 -25.52 -62.18
N ARG A 758 -0.18 -24.50 -62.63
CA ARG A 758 0.81 -24.58 -63.68
C ARG A 758 1.93 -25.61 -63.39
N LEU A 759 2.39 -25.65 -62.15
CA LEU A 759 3.41 -26.60 -61.72
C LEU A 759 2.86 -28.07 -61.76
N LEU A 760 1.63 -28.26 -61.34
CA LEU A 760 0.98 -29.58 -61.41
C LEU A 760 0.75 -30.05 -62.83
N GLU A 761 0.50 -29.16 -63.81
CA GLU A 761 0.35 -29.44 -65.21
C GLU A 761 1.68 -29.84 -65.93
N GLN A 762 2.79 -29.20 -65.43
CA GLN A 762 4.14 -29.52 -65.96
C GLN A 762 4.60 -30.87 -65.38
N ARG A 763 4.41 -31.93 -66.11
CA ARG A 763 4.87 -33.31 -65.76
C ARG A 763 6.29 -33.53 -66.24
N VAL A 764 7.27 -33.23 -65.45
CA VAL A 764 8.66 -33.63 -65.65
C VAL A 764 8.95 -34.79 -64.70
N GLU A 765 9.20 -35.98 -65.25
CA GLU A 765 9.49 -37.17 -64.46
C GLU A 765 10.93 -37.67 -64.88
N VAL A 766 11.81 -37.83 -63.88
CA VAL A 766 13.18 -38.27 -64.04
C VAL A 766 13.46 -39.44 -63.07
N GLY A 767 13.76 -40.59 -63.59
CA GLY A 767 14.11 -41.76 -62.75
C GLY A 767 13.01 -42.20 -61.79
N GLY A 768 11.75 -42.04 -62.15
CA GLY A 768 10.56 -42.40 -61.32
C GLY A 768 10.26 -41.37 -60.23
N VAL A 769 10.80 -40.14 -60.30
CA VAL A 769 10.58 -39.05 -59.39
C VAL A 769 9.96 -37.86 -60.12
N ARG A 770 8.87 -37.34 -59.62
CA ARG A 770 8.25 -36.13 -60.19
C ARG A 770 8.98 -34.89 -59.76
N LEU A 771 9.49 -34.12 -60.73
CA LEU A 771 10.29 -32.91 -60.48
C LEU A 771 9.46 -31.64 -60.72
N PHE A 772 9.42 -30.79 -59.69
CA PHE A 772 8.90 -29.45 -59.79
C PHE A 772 10.04 -28.45 -59.74
N LEU A 773 10.18 -27.62 -60.76
CA LEU A 773 11.26 -26.66 -60.88
C LEU A 773 10.68 -25.24 -61.06
N VAL A 774 11.00 -24.35 -60.15
CA VAL A 774 10.59 -22.97 -60.15
C VAL A 774 11.83 -22.06 -60.29
N ARG A 775 11.91 -21.34 -61.41
CA ARG A 775 12.97 -20.34 -61.69
C ARG A 775 12.29 -19.01 -62.07
N ARG A 776 11.80 -18.33 -61.06
CA ARG A 776 11.13 -17.04 -61.31
C ARG A 776 11.13 -16.16 -60.04
N GLU A 777 10.93 -14.88 -60.25
CA GLU A 777 10.71 -13.94 -59.11
C GLU A 777 9.37 -14.28 -58.41
N ALA A 778 9.48 -14.62 -57.15
CA ALA A 778 8.33 -14.83 -56.30
C ALA A 778 8.75 -14.69 -54.81
N PRO A 779 7.83 -14.23 -53.94
CA PRO A 779 8.11 -14.21 -52.50
C PRO A 779 8.38 -15.59 -51.92
N ALA A 780 9.40 -15.71 -51.08
CA ALA A 780 9.81 -17.00 -50.51
C ALA A 780 8.68 -17.69 -49.72
N GLU A 781 7.79 -16.92 -49.11
CA GLU A 781 6.61 -17.47 -48.39
C GLU A 781 5.62 -18.14 -49.31
N ILE A 782 5.36 -17.54 -50.48
CA ILE A 782 4.50 -18.12 -51.48
C ILE A 782 5.06 -19.45 -52.00
N ILE A 783 6.37 -19.48 -52.28
CA ILE A 783 7.05 -20.72 -52.74
C ILE A 783 6.98 -21.80 -51.68
N LYS A 784 7.20 -21.45 -50.43
CA LYS A 784 7.06 -22.38 -49.30
C LYS A 784 5.64 -22.91 -49.19
N ASP A 785 4.63 -22.10 -49.30
CA ASP A 785 3.22 -22.48 -49.21
C ASP A 785 2.82 -23.40 -50.38
N ILE A 786 3.27 -23.11 -51.56
CA ILE A 786 3.08 -23.98 -52.74
C ILE A 786 3.74 -25.35 -52.53
N ALA A 787 4.99 -25.38 -52.06
CA ALA A 787 5.68 -26.62 -51.83
C ALA A 787 4.94 -27.51 -50.82
N PHE A 788 4.41 -26.95 -49.72
CA PHE A 788 3.63 -27.71 -48.76
C PHE A 788 2.23 -28.10 -49.27
N GLN A 789 1.58 -27.28 -50.07
CA GLN A 789 0.31 -27.65 -50.72
C GLN A 789 0.49 -28.80 -51.72
N ILE A 790 1.56 -28.76 -52.54
CA ILE A 790 1.90 -29.85 -53.46
C ILE A 790 2.19 -31.14 -52.66
N ALA A 791 2.96 -31.04 -51.57
CA ALA A 791 3.23 -32.17 -50.70
C ALA A 791 1.99 -32.77 -50.02
N GLY A 792 0.95 -31.99 -49.76
CA GLY A 792 -0.31 -32.46 -49.21
C GLY A 792 -1.25 -33.11 -50.23
N GLU A 793 -1.07 -32.84 -51.52
CA GLU A 793 -1.95 -33.33 -52.60
C GLU A 793 -1.37 -34.56 -53.35
N LEU A 794 -0.05 -34.71 -53.35
CA LEU A 794 0.64 -35.77 -54.07
C LEU A 794 0.92 -36.98 -53.19
N ASN A 795 0.53 -38.16 -53.71
CA ASN A 795 0.84 -39.46 -53.09
C ASN A 795 1.96 -40.21 -53.85
N GLU A 796 2.67 -39.54 -54.74
CA GLU A 796 3.79 -40.07 -55.51
C GLU A 796 5.13 -39.45 -55.14
N PRO A 797 6.28 -40.12 -55.39
CA PRO A 797 7.59 -39.57 -55.09
C PRO A 797 7.88 -38.27 -55.85
N PHE A 798 8.21 -37.20 -55.15
CA PHE A 798 8.48 -35.93 -55.80
C PHE A 798 9.65 -35.17 -55.17
N VAL A 799 10.23 -34.28 -55.98
CA VAL A 799 11.18 -33.27 -55.52
C VAL A 799 10.73 -31.92 -56.04
N PHE A 800 10.67 -30.92 -55.17
CA PHE A 800 10.37 -29.52 -55.47
C PHE A 800 11.62 -28.68 -55.23
N ILE A 801 12.11 -27.99 -56.29
CA ILE A 801 13.23 -27.07 -56.25
C ILE A 801 12.78 -25.72 -56.72
N ALA A 802 12.99 -24.68 -55.94
CA ALA A 802 12.71 -23.31 -56.30
C ALA A 802 13.89 -22.40 -56.06
N GLY A 803 14.30 -21.67 -57.08
CA GLY A 803 15.25 -20.57 -57.03
C GLY A 803 14.55 -19.26 -57.37
N THR A 804 14.46 -18.36 -56.41
CA THR A 804 13.70 -17.11 -56.58
C THR A 804 14.65 -15.91 -56.35
N PRO A 805 14.95 -15.13 -57.40
CA PRO A 805 15.63 -13.84 -57.27
C PRO A 805 14.65 -12.80 -56.68
N GLN A 806 15.14 -11.96 -55.79
CA GLN A 806 14.41 -10.81 -55.25
C GLN A 806 15.41 -9.61 -55.18
N GLN A 807 15.37 -8.72 -56.14
CA GLN A 807 16.35 -7.61 -56.25
C GLN A 807 17.79 -8.11 -56.02
N ASP A 808 18.45 -7.71 -54.94
CA ASP A 808 19.81 -8.09 -54.60
C ASP A 808 19.91 -9.37 -53.72
N LYS A 809 18.84 -10.16 -53.59
CA LYS A 809 18.78 -11.35 -52.77
C LYS A 809 18.35 -12.58 -53.59
N ALA A 810 18.87 -13.71 -53.22
CA ALA A 810 18.46 -15.01 -53.75
C ALA A 810 17.80 -15.85 -52.64
N SER A 811 16.72 -16.54 -52.97
CA SER A 811 16.14 -17.57 -52.10
C SER A 811 16.12 -18.91 -52.82
N LEU A 812 16.53 -19.95 -52.12
CA LEU A 812 16.51 -21.32 -52.61
C LEU A 812 15.63 -22.18 -51.69
N THR A 813 14.72 -22.96 -52.29
CA THR A 813 13.83 -23.85 -51.52
C THR A 813 13.94 -25.25 -52.07
N LEU A 814 14.11 -26.26 -51.25
CA LEU A 814 14.12 -27.65 -51.60
C LEU A 814 13.13 -28.41 -50.71
N MET A 815 12.19 -29.15 -51.34
CA MET A 815 11.36 -30.12 -50.65
C MET A 815 11.51 -31.49 -51.35
N ILE A 816 11.63 -32.53 -50.52
CA ILE A 816 11.77 -33.93 -50.94
C ILE A 816 10.66 -34.72 -50.26
N SER A 817 9.89 -35.52 -51.00
CA SER A 817 8.86 -36.38 -50.42
C SER A 817 9.45 -37.34 -49.39
N LYS A 818 8.72 -37.69 -48.35
CA LYS A 818 9.22 -38.47 -47.21
C LYS A 818 9.71 -39.85 -47.60
N ASP A 819 9.03 -40.48 -48.50
CA ASP A 819 9.37 -41.79 -49.08
C ASP A 819 10.77 -41.77 -49.78
N LEU A 820 11.10 -40.66 -50.43
CA LEU A 820 12.46 -40.51 -51.06
C LEU A 820 13.55 -40.22 -50.00
N VAL A 821 13.19 -39.52 -48.94
CA VAL A 821 14.13 -39.33 -47.79
C VAL A 821 14.47 -40.68 -47.18
N GLU A 822 13.48 -41.56 -47.01
CA GLU A 822 13.64 -42.87 -46.40
C GLU A 822 14.31 -43.88 -47.36
N SER A 823 13.88 -43.92 -48.62
CA SER A 823 14.34 -44.93 -49.58
C SER A 823 15.69 -44.63 -50.24
N ARG A 824 16.01 -43.36 -50.51
CA ARG A 824 17.23 -42.90 -51.16
C ARG A 824 18.23 -42.22 -50.24
N GLY A 825 17.88 -42.02 -48.99
CA GLY A 825 18.72 -41.36 -48.01
C GLY A 825 18.99 -39.87 -48.28
N TRP A 826 18.10 -39.23 -49.08
CA TRP A 826 18.27 -37.82 -49.44
C TRP A 826 17.92 -36.91 -48.27
N ASN A 827 18.71 -35.85 -48.09
CA ASN A 827 18.53 -34.91 -46.98
C ASN A 827 18.53 -33.46 -47.49
N ALA A 828 17.35 -32.85 -47.57
CA ALA A 828 17.19 -31.49 -48.09
C ALA A 828 18.07 -30.48 -47.34
N SER A 829 18.24 -30.62 -46.01
CA SER A 829 19.04 -29.70 -45.22
C SER A 829 20.54 -29.76 -45.56
N GLN A 830 21.07 -30.95 -45.88
CA GLN A 830 22.46 -31.08 -46.31
C GLN A 830 22.64 -30.55 -47.71
N LEU A 831 21.76 -30.90 -48.64
CA LEU A 831 21.81 -30.49 -50.05
C LEU A 831 21.71 -28.98 -50.19
N ILE A 832 20.77 -28.34 -49.47
CA ILE A 832 20.58 -26.88 -49.53
C ILE A 832 21.80 -26.13 -49.01
N ARG A 833 22.50 -26.63 -47.96
CA ARG A 833 23.72 -26.03 -47.44
C ARG A 833 24.84 -26.02 -48.45
N SER A 834 24.97 -27.06 -49.26
CA SER A 834 25.98 -27.10 -50.30
C SER A 834 25.65 -26.12 -51.43
N ALA A 835 24.41 -26.19 -51.94
CA ALA A 835 23.96 -25.33 -53.05
C ALA A 835 23.92 -23.82 -52.67
N ALA A 836 23.70 -23.53 -51.38
CA ALA A 836 23.66 -22.13 -50.90
C ALA A 836 24.98 -21.37 -51.08
N LYS A 837 26.08 -22.05 -51.25
CA LYS A 837 27.39 -21.40 -51.49
C LYS A 837 27.38 -20.65 -52.82
N HIS A 838 26.73 -21.11 -53.85
CA HIS A 838 26.60 -20.44 -55.14
C HIS A 838 25.85 -19.09 -55.06
N ILE A 839 24.91 -19.03 -54.19
CA ILE A 839 24.15 -17.76 -53.93
C ILE A 839 24.83 -16.89 -52.84
N GLN A 840 26.05 -17.22 -52.40
CA GLN A 840 26.77 -16.55 -51.34
C GLN A 840 25.91 -16.44 -50.06
N GLY A 841 25.27 -17.54 -49.68
CA GLY A 841 24.30 -17.58 -48.62
C GLY A 841 24.46 -18.79 -47.70
N GLY A 842 23.47 -18.91 -46.83
CA GLY A 842 23.40 -20.01 -45.89
C GLY A 842 21.97 -20.52 -45.76
N GLY A 843 21.82 -21.78 -45.36
CA GLY A 843 20.48 -22.36 -45.22
C GLY A 843 20.48 -23.60 -44.33
N GLY A 844 19.28 -24.14 -44.14
CA GLY A 844 19.03 -25.37 -43.42
C GLY A 844 17.54 -25.68 -43.30
N GLY A 845 17.26 -26.74 -42.59
CA GLY A 845 15.88 -27.21 -42.43
C GLY A 845 15.83 -28.64 -41.93
N GLN A 846 14.74 -29.30 -42.28
CA GLN A 846 14.48 -30.72 -41.99
C GLN A 846 14.98 -31.59 -43.15
N PRO A 847 15.15 -32.91 -43.00
CA PRO A 847 15.52 -33.82 -44.08
C PRO A 847 14.58 -33.75 -45.30
N HIS A 848 13.31 -33.45 -45.14
CA HIS A 848 12.34 -33.36 -46.21
C HIS A 848 12.08 -31.94 -46.73
N PHE A 849 12.48 -30.89 -46.01
CA PHE A 849 12.28 -29.51 -46.40
C PHE A 849 13.37 -28.57 -45.85
N ALA A 850 13.99 -27.80 -46.73
CA ALA A 850 15.01 -26.84 -46.36
C ALA A 850 14.98 -25.58 -47.25
N THR A 851 15.43 -24.47 -46.71
CA THR A 851 15.54 -23.19 -47.42
C THR A 851 16.90 -22.55 -47.22
N ALA A 852 17.34 -21.74 -48.16
CA ALA A 852 18.53 -20.93 -48.04
C ALA A 852 18.29 -19.53 -48.60
N GLY A 853 18.96 -18.53 -48.00
CA GLY A 853 18.98 -17.16 -48.49
C GLY A 853 20.41 -16.74 -48.80
N GLY A 854 20.62 -15.93 -49.84
CA GLY A 854 21.92 -15.45 -50.24
C GLY A 854 21.91 -14.05 -50.87
N LYS A 855 23.09 -13.51 -51.14
CA LYS A 855 23.29 -12.15 -51.70
C LYS A 855 23.67 -12.16 -53.19
N ASN A 856 23.70 -13.32 -53.84
CA ASN A 856 24.05 -13.49 -55.27
C ASN A 856 22.93 -14.15 -56.05
N PRO A 857 22.01 -13.39 -56.64
CA PRO A 857 20.92 -13.96 -57.50
C PRO A 857 21.43 -14.68 -58.74
N ASP A 858 22.54 -14.25 -59.32
CA ASP A 858 23.12 -14.87 -60.52
C ASP A 858 23.62 -16.33 -60.26
N GLY A 859 23.89 -16.64 -59.01
CA GLY A 859 24.29 -17.99 -58.58
C GLY A 859 23.15 -18.99 -58.48
N LEU A 860 21.88 -18.57 -58.62
CA LEU A 860 20.70 -19.47 -58.49
C LEU A 860 20.69 -20.57 -59.54
N GLY A 861 21.14 -20.33 -60.76
CA GLY A 861 21.25 -21.34 -61.81
C GLY A 861 22.21 -22.47 -61.40
N ALA A 862 23.39 -22.09 -61.01
CA ALA A 862 24.41 -23.05 -60.55
C ALA A 862 23.97 -23.80 -59.27
N ALA A 863 23.27 -23.14 -58.37
CA ALA A 863 22.74 -23.79 -57.14
C ALA A 863 21.69 -24.87 -57.48
N ILE A 864 20.79 -24.57 -58.41
CA ILE A 864 19.76 -25.52 -58.84
C ILE A 864 20.41 -26.68 -59.60
N ASP A 865 21.38 -26.38 -60.49
CA ASP A 865 22.07 -27.41 -61.27
C ASP A 865 22.85 -28.38 -60.37
N GLU A 866 23.49 -27.91 -59.31
CA GLU A 866 24.13 -28.74 -58.29
C GLU A 866 23.13 -29.65 -57.58
N LEU A 867 21.96 -29.13 -57.23
CA LEU A 867 20.90 -29.92 -56.61
C LEU A 867 20.38 -31.03 -57.55
N LEU A 868 20.15 -30.69 -58.79
CA LEU A 868 19.72 -31.66 -59.81
C LEU A 868 20.76 -32.73 -60.08
N GLU A 869 22.06 -32.39 -60.18
CA GLU A 869 23.15 -33.34 -60.36
C GLU A 869 23.29 -34.28 -59.13
N THR A 870 23.32 -33.72 -57.94
CA THR A 870 23.46 -34.49 -56.70
C THR A 870 22.32 -35.48 -56.49
N LEU A 871 21.11 -35.09 -56.85
CA LEU A 871 19.90 -35.94 -56.78
C LEU A 871 19.80 -36.90 -57.97
N GLY A 872 20.65 -36.80 -59.02
CA GLY A 872 20.53 -37.56 -60.25
C GLY A 872 19.25 -37.29 -61.03
N LEU A 873 18.71 -36.05 -60.93
CA LEU A 873 17.46 -35.62 -61.54
C LEU A 873 17.64 -34.58 -62.65
N LYS A 874 18.82 -34.56 -63.30
CA LYS A 874 19.08 -33.69 -64.47
C LYS A 874 18.21 -34.21 -65.61
N PRO A 875 17.24 -33.39 -66.19
CA PRO A 875 16.38 -33.81 -67.24
C PRO A 875 17.10 -34.04 -68.56
#